data_79f081ac94081423dfa5e9bdec521374
#
_entry.id   79f081ac94081423dfa5e9bdec521374
#
_cell.length_a   1.000
_cell.length_b   1.000
_cell.length_c   1.000
_cell.angle_alpha   90.00
_cell.angle_beta   90.00
_cell.angle_gamma   90.00
#
_symmetry.space_group_name_H-M   'P 1'
#
loop_
_entity.id
_entity.type
_entity.pdbx_description
1 polymer ?
#
loop_
_entity_poly.entity_id
_entity_poly.type
_entity_poly.pdbx_seq_one_letter_code
_entity_poly.pdbx_strand_id
1 'polypeptide(L)'
;MQKCPNRKRMGDQSPRRSTGSATVMSAVLRALSICAPAALLDIPPTLAQALEPTALAADIPAQPLPQALEALGRQTGLQFVYVSGVVQDQRSHAVSAGLGANKALTRMLEGTGLKFEYLTPHNIRILAAVVVPLQEPTKKAPSDEELQEVIVTANRREQNLQNVPMTIQVLTGETLAKLNATTFDDFVKYLPAVTAHGVGPSQSNIYVRGLATGASGVQSSGVTGGFPNVAVYLDEQSAQLPNRNLDIYAADLDRIEILEGPQGTLFGAGAEAGVVRYITNKPKLDVTEAMVNAGYATTAHGDQSSNLDATLNLPLIADQLAVRAVIYNERRGGYINNLPATFARAPTDLGIATYFNHNVPANSVSINNFNIAANHFNPVTYTGLRAEALYRLDQDWSALLVQSYQNMEADGVFAEMAANSLGEPQPDLSAQLFNPSYDKDKFENTALTINGRVGALKLVYAGAYLVRNVEQVQDYTNYARGGYAVYYQCAGPTLARVQCFTPSATWHDRERNTHQSHELRVSTPADWRVRGIGGLFYENYQIQEQVDWFYLTALPDFNPIGPPTGYYAVNGSPFQQNGTLAMFSTPGAVFVPAPATSNNPNIRPLGDAFFDDITRGYKQKAAYASVDFEVVPQTLTLTAGTRYSSTNTSEVGSAVGSETCELTYNPAPPNPCLNRSAINLNAEELDRTFSGFKSRANLSWKVNEDFLLYYTWSQGFRAGGFNRTPFPAGSNSPLAPNGEPGQAQADKHGGYVTPLAFAPDSLTNNELGWKTMWMDRRLQWNGAIYQEDWNRTQIGAYGFVIAEGVTLNGGNYRVHGVETSGVARVTSGLTIETGAAWNHSELVKQGTYLWADGTPINFGALKLPNPSGPLGSPLAGAPPFQGNVRARYELAIYGCESFAQVNAVHQAHSLATTYRLEPDLQGGSTAYDLPGFTTFDAALGAGKDAWLVQVYGENLTDTRAQLYANYTQWYKGVTVSRPRTIGLRLSYKFSGR
;
A
#
# COMPACT_ATOMS: atom_id res chain seq x y z
N MET A 1 -3.32 -21.06 72.38
CA MET A 1 -2.93 -22.49 72.21
C MET A 1 -3.68 -23.05 71.02
N GLN A 2 -2.94 -23.73 70.19
CA GLN A 2 -3.27 -24.59 69.02
C GLN A 2 -3.37 -23.94 67.64
N LYS A 3 -2.19 -23.97 67.02
CA LYS A 3 -1.79 -24.69 65.77
C LYS A 3 -2.53 -24.38 64.45
N CYS A 4 -1.80 -23.64 63.59
CA CYS A 4 -1.89 -23.68 62.15
C CYS A 4 -1.65 -25.06 61.55
N PRO A 5 -2.21 -25.35 60.38
CA PRO A 5 -1.40 -25.96 59.33
C PRO A 5 -1.45 -25.27 57.96
N ASN A 6 -0.25 -25.15 57.40
CA ASN A 6 0.17 -25.24 56.00
C ASN A 6 -0.48 -24.39 54.89
N ARG A 7 0.21 -23.33 54.55
CA ARG A 7 0.22 -22.69 53.23
C ARG A 7 0.84 -23.62 52.20
N LYS A 8 0.09 -24.06 51.22
CA LYS A 8 0.64 -24.48 49.91
C LYS A 8 0.93 -23.23 49.08
N ARG A 9 2.19 -23.14 48.65
CA ARG A 9 2.63 -22.14 47.64
C ARG A 9 1.88 -22.39 46.37
N MET A 10 1.09 -21.42 45.92
CA MET A 10 0.69 -21.28 44.49
C MET A 10 1.87 -20.67 43.74
N GLY A 11 2.29 -21.36 42.69
CA GLY A 11 3.38 -20.97 41.82
C GLY A 11 3.07 -19.73 41.00
N ASP A 12 4.07 -18.91 40.94
CA ASP A 12 4.18 -17.75 40.08
C ASP A 12 4.08 -18.19 38.62
N GLN A 13 2.99 -17.84 37.93
CA GLN A 13 2.88 -17.96 36.47
C GLN A 13 3.07 -16.57 35.89
N SER A 14 4.33 -16.27 35.57
CA SER A 14 4.64 -15.21 34.64
C SER A 14 4.05 -15.52 33.27
N PRO A 15 3.53 -14.53 32.52
CA PRO A 15 3.03 -14.77 31.18
C PRO A 15 4.17 -15.18 30.25
N ARG A 16 4.03 -16.35 29.64
CA ARG A 16 4.94 -16.83 28.60
C ARG A 16 4.87 -15.89 27.41
N ARG A 17 5.97 -15.17 27.17
CA ARG A 17 6.23 -14.51 25.89
C ARG A 17 6.13 -15.55 24.78
N SER A 18 5.35 -15.26 23.75
CA SER A 18 5.20 -16.09 22.56
C SER A 18 6.53 -16.18 21.82
N THR A 19 7.15 -17.35 21.84
CA THR A 19 8.38 -17.69 21.11
C THR A 19 8.08 -18.09 19.64
N GLY A 20 7.12 -17.47 19.00
CA GLY A 20 6.74 -17.79 17.62
C GLY A 20 7.81 -17.44 16.56
N SER A 21 8.55 -16.35 16.74
CA SER A 21 9.52 -15.90 15.74
C SER A 21 10.81 -16.72 15.70
N ALA A 22 11.23 -17.27 16.85
CA ALA A 22 12.44 -18.10 16.93
C ALA A 22 12.26 -19.47 16.27
N THR A 23 11.03 -19.98 16.23
CA THR A 23 10.73 -21.30 15.65
C THR A 23 10.70 -21.24 14.11
N VAL A 24 10.22 -20.17 13.52
CA VAL A 24 10.21 -19.97 12.06
C VAL A 24 11.64 -19.77 11.55
N MET A 25 12.45 -18.97 12.26
CA MET A 25 13.84 -18.73 11.88
C MET A 25 14.70 -19.99 12.02
N SER A 26 14.42 -20.84 13.02
CA SER A 26 15.05 -22.16 13.16
C SER A 26 14.62 -23.15 12.07
N ALA A 27 13.39 -23.09 11.58
CA ALA A 27 12.91 -23.92 10.47
C ALA A 27 13.52 -23.50 9.14
N VAL A 28 13.65 -22.18 8.88
CA VAL A 28 14.27 -21.63 7.67
C VAL A 28 15.77 -21.91 7.66
N LEU A 29 16.48 -21.79 8.77
CA LEU A 29 17.89 -22.17 8.90
C LEU A 29 18.11 -23.68 8.74
N ARG A 30 17.18 -24.52 9.21
CA ARG A 30 17.23 -25.98 8.98
C ARG A 30 16.89 -26.35 7.55
N ALA A 31 15.98 -25.64 6.88
CA ALA A 31 15.70 -25.87 5.46
C ALA A 31 16.88 -25.45 4.56
N LEU A 32 17.58 -24.36 4.88
CA LEU A 32 18.81 -23.96 4.21
C LEU A 32 19.99 -24.92 4.48
N SER A 33 20.01 -25.57 5.65
CA SER A 33 21.03 -26.57 5.98
C SER A 33 20.79 -27.93 5.30
N ILE A 34 19.59 -28.22 4.85
CA ILE A 34 19.24 -29.49 4.15
C ILE A 34 19.49 -29.39 2.65
N CYS A 35 19.57 -28.18 2.07
CA CYS A 35 19.86 -27.97 0.65
C CYS A 35 21.33 -27.64 0.34
N ALA A 36 22.23 -27.68 1.33
CA ALA A 36 23.65 -27.62 1.07
C ALA A 36 24.15 -29.04 0.81
N PRO A 37 24.57 -29.44 -0.42
CA PRO A 37 25.31 -30.64 -0.58
C PRO A 37 26.64 -30.50 0.15
N ALA A 38 26.99 -31.51 0.93
CA ALA A 38 28.28 -31.67 1.59
C ALA A 38 29.40 -31.81 0.54
N ALA A 39 29.84 -30.71 -0.05
CA ALA A 39 30.90 -30.63 -1.04
C ALA A 39 31.64 -29.29 -0.99
N LEU A 40 31.85 -28.76 0.22
CA LEU A 40 32.75 -27.64 0.46
C LEU A 40 33.73 -27.98 1.58
N LEU A 41 34.41 -29.11 1.45
CA LEU A 41 35.61 -29.43 2.22
C LEU A 41 36.60 -30.08 1.26
N ASP A 42 37.80 -29.46 1.19
CA ASP A 42 38.98 -29.93 0.50
C ASP A 42 38.98 -29.92 -1.05
N ILE A 43 39.15 -28.72 -1.62
CA ILE A 43 39.89 -28.61 -2.88
C ILE A 43 41.20 -27.89 -2.56
N PRO A 44 42.37 -28.55 -2.61
CA PRO A 44 43.64 -27.89 -2.57
C PRO A 44 43.81 -27.01 -3.82
N PRO A 45 44.53 -25.84 -3.73
CA PRO A 45 44.73 -24.94 -4.85
C PRO A 45 45.82 -25.47 -5.82
N THR A 46 45.56 -26.58 -6.49
CA THR A 46 46.46 -27.11 -7.51
C THR A 46 45.64 -27.89 -8.53
N LEU A 47 45.02 -27.20 -9.45
CA LEU A 47 44.63 -27.70 -10.78
C LEU A 47 44.22 -26.58 -11.72
N ALA A 48 45.04 -25.52 -11.78
CA ALA A 48 45.13 -24.65 -12.93
C ALA A 48 46.43 -24.93 -13.67
N GLN A 49 46.71 -26.18 -13.94
CA GLN A 49 47.59 -26.51 -15.04
C GLN A 49 46.73 -26.66 -16.28
N ALA A 50 46.71 -25.60 -17.09
CA ALA A 50 46.33 -25.67 -18.48
C ALA A 50 47.12 -26.86 -19.10
N LEU A 51 46.45 -27.88 -19.53
CA LEU A 51 47.02 -28.87 -20.48
C LEU A 51 47.41 -28.03 -21.68
N GLU A 52 48.72 -27.91 -21.93
CA GLU A 52 49.26 -27.33 -23.14
C GLU A 52 48.61 -28.02 -24.33
N PRO A 53 47.94 -27.34 -25.27
CA PRO A 53 47.33 -27.99 -26.43
C PRO A 53 48.41 -28.63 -27.23
N THR A 54 48.29 -29.94 -27.49
CA THR A 54 49.20 -30.73 -28.30
C THR A 54 49.49 -29.99 -29.62
N ALA A 55 50.75 -29.71 -29.87
CA ALA A 55 51.14 -29.08 -31.11
C ALA A 55 50.95 -30.04 -32.30
N LEU A 56 50.57 -29.50 -33.48
CA LEU A 56 50.40 -30.31 -34.67
C LEU A 56 51.69 -31.04 -35.01
N ALA A 57 51.58 -32.35 -35.28
CA ALA A 57 52.68 -33.22 -35.63
C ALA A 57 53.06 -33.10 -37.14
N ALA A 58 52.13 -32.74 -38.01
CA ALA A 58 52.30 -32.58 -39.45
C ALA A 58 51.45 -31.44 -40.01
N ASP A 59 51.89 -30.88 -41.18
CA ASP A 59 51.14 -29.84 -41.90
C ASP A 59 49.76 -30.35 -42.33
N ILE A 60 48.73 -29.49 -42.23
CA ILE A 60 47.41 -29.69 -42.79
C ILE A 60 47.22 -28.75 -43.97
N PRO A 61 47.19 -29.23 -45.23
CA PRO A 61 47.01 -28.36 -46.39
C PRO A 61 45.62 -27.78 -46.46
N ALA A 62 45.45 -26.69 -47.24
CA ALA A 62 44.13 -26.11 -47.51
C ALA A 62 43.25 -27.09 -48.27
N GLN A 63 42.15 -27.50 -47.67
CA GLN A 63 41.23 -28.56 -48.11
C GLN A 63 39.79 -28.26 -47.68
N PRO A 64 38.79 -29.06 -48.11
CA PRO A 64 37.44 -28.91 -47.57
C PRO A 64 37.44 -28.91 -46.05
N LEU A 65 36.72 -27.95 -45.42
CA LEU A 65 36.79 -27.70 -43.98
C LEU A 65 36.47 -28.96 -43.14
N PRO A 66 35.48 -29.79 -43.47
CA PRO A 66 35.21 -31.03 -42.71
C PRO A 66 36.41 -31.97 -42.65
N GLN A 67 37.16 -32.10 -43.76
CA GLN A 67 38.35 -32.93 -43.84
C GLN A 67 39.53 -32.32 -43.05
N ALA A 68 39.64 -30.98 -43.06
CA ALA A 68 40.65 -30.30 -42.29
C ALA A 68 40.40 -30.41 -40.77
N LEU A 69 39.17 -30.30 -40.34
CA LEU A 69 38.77 -30.49 -38.94
C LEU A 69 38.98 -31.96 -38.47
N GLU A 70 38.71 -32.93 -39.33
CA GLU A 70 39.02 -34.34 -39.06
C GLU A 70 40.50 -34.59 -38.92
N ALA A 71 41.32 -34.00 -39.82
CA ALA A 71 42.77 -34.10 -39.75
C ALA A 71 43.35 -33.43 -38.48
N LEU A 72 42.79 -32.27 -38.07
CA LEU A 72 43.17 -31.61 -36.85
C LEU A 72 42.78 -32.46 -35.62
N GLY A 73 41.55 -32.99 -35.60
CA GLY A 73 41.08 -33.88 -34.54
C GLY A 73 41.95 -35.13 -34.34
N ARG A 74 42.39 -35.74 -35.46
CA ARG A 74 43.29 -36.93 -35.40
C ARG A 74 44.66 -36.61 -34.79
N GLN A 75 45.18 -35.40 -35.04
CA GLN A 75 46.47 -34.99 -34.53
C GLN A 75 46.44 -34.45 -33.08
N THR A 76 45.33 -33.85 -32.66
CA THR A 76 45.22 -33.17 -31.36
C THR A 76 44.34 -33.86 -30.35
N GLY A 77 43.56 -34.90 -30.76
CA GLY A 77 42.57 -35.58 -29.90
C GLY A 77 41.30 -34.77 -29.69
N LEU A 78 41.14 -33.60 -30.37
CA LEU A 78 39.93 -32.75 -30.26
C LEU A 78 38.79 -33.36 -31.08
N GLN A 79 37.58 -33.22 -30.56
CA GLN A 79 36.32 -33.61 -31.20
C GLN A 79 35.55 -32.38 -31.62
N PHE A 80 35.11 -32.38 -32.88
CA PHE A 80 34.41 -31.24 -33.45
C PHE A 80 32.92 -31.52 -33.64
N VAL A 81 32.06 -30.68 -33.10
CA VAL A 81 30.60 -30.75 -33.25
C VAL A 81 30.17 -29.56 -34.13
N TYR A 82 29.52 -29.84 -35.23
CA TYR A 82 29.03 -28.84 -36.16
C TYR A 82 27.80 -29.32 -36.94
N VAL A 83 26.99 -28.40 -37.43
CA VAL A 83 25.90 -28.69 -38.37
C VAL A 83 26.48 -28.81 -39.77
N SER A 84 26.25 -29.93 -40.43
CA SER A 84 26.86 -30.24 -41.74
C SER A 84 26.72 -29.16 -42.79
N GLY A 85 25.55 -28.54 -42.89
CA GLY A 85 25.28 -27.41 -43.79
C GLY A 85 26.09 -26.11 -43.53
N VAL A 86 26.72 -25.96 -42.37
CA VAL A 86 27.53 -24.79 -42.00
C VAL A 86 28.96 -24.89 -42.50
N VAL A 87 29.52 -26.11 -42.63
CA VAL A 87 30.92 -26.35 -42.97
C VAL A 87 31.11 -26.97 -44.36
N GLN A 88 30.07 -27.49 -45.03
CA GLN A 88 30.12 -28.33 -46.22
C GLN A 88 30.72 -27.62 -47.43
N ASP A 89 30.45 -26.32 -47.59
CA ASP A 89 30.92 -25.50 -48.72
C ASP A 89 32.16 -24.64 -48.39
N GLN A 90 32.74 -24.83 -47.22
CA GLN A 90 33.88 -24.06 -46.74
C GLN A 90 35.22 -24.79 -47.01
N ARG A 91 36.25 -23.97 -47.23
CA ARG A 91 37.63 -24.46 -47.34
C ARG A 91 38.48 -23.87 -46.21
N SER A 92 39.32 -24.71 -45.61
CA SER A 92 40.28 -24.28 -44.61
C SER A 92 41.48 -23.58 -45.22
N HIS A 93 42.12 -22.69 -44.46
CA HIS A 93 43.48 -22.30 -44.71
C HIS A 93 44.46 -23.40 -44.31
N ALA A 94 45.63 -23.46 -45.01
CA ALA A 94 46.71 -24.36 -44.65
C ALA A 94 47.31 -23.98 -43.28
N VAL A 95 47.66 -24.99 -42.49
CA VAL A 95 48.28 -24.84 -41.17
C VAL A 95 49.53 -25.69 -41.08
N SER A 96 50.63 -25.12 -40.59
CA SER A 96 51.91 -25.81 -40.48
C SER A 96 52.06 -26.57 -39.16
N ALA A 97 52.88 -27.64 -39.21
CA ALA A 97 53.28 -28.38 -38.02
C ALA A 97 53.90 -27.45 -36.93
N GLY A 98 53.77 -27.80 -35.70
CA GLY A 98 54.27 -27.04 -34.55
C GLY A 98 53.33 -25.96 -34.02
N LEU A 99 52.18 -25.70 -34.67
CA LEU A 99 51.17 -24.82 -34.16
C LEU A 99 50.33 -25.51 -33.06
N GLY A 100 50.09 -24.85 -31.94
CA GLY A 100 49.12 -25.33 -30.94
C GLY A 100 47.71 -25.36 -31.50
N ALA A 101 46.91 -26.29 -31.07
CA ALA A 101 45.56 -26.60 -31.59
C ALA A 101 44.66 -25.38 -31.75
N ASN A 102 44.65 -24.44 -30.80
CA ASN A 102 43.84 -23.23 -30.85
C ASN A 102 44.26 -22.29 -32.00
N LYS A 103 45.56 -22.07 -32.15
CA LYS A 103 46.09 -21.24 -33.24
C LYS A 103 45.88 -21.90 -34.60
N ALA A 104 46.00 -23.23 -34.69
CA ALA A 104 45.70 -23.98 -35.88
C ALA A 104 44.23 -23.88 -36.28
N LEU A 105 43.32 -24.04 -35.36
CA LEU A 105 41.88 -23.93 -35.59
C LEU A 105 41.48 -22.51 -35.99
N THR A 106 41.98 -21.48 -35.28
CA THR A 106 41.75 -20.07 -35.64
C THR A 106 42.16 -19.82 -37.09
N ARG A 107 43.35 -20.28 -37.49
CA ARG A 107 43.85 -20.07 -38.85
C ARG A 107 43.09 -20.88 -39.90
N MET A 108 42.61 -22.07 -39.56
CA MET A 108 41.78 -22.88 -40.45
C MET A 108 40.43 -22.27 -40.74
N LEU A 109 39.86 -21.54 -39.79
CA LEU A 109 38.54 -20.89 -39.88
C LEU A 109 38.65 -19.45 -40.41
N GLU A 110 39.83 -18.91 -40.59
CA GLU A 110 40.05 -17.54 -41.10
C GLU A 110 39.39 -17.37 -42.47
N GLY A 111 38.59 -16.32 -42.67
CA GLY A 111 37.88 -16.03 -43.92
C GLY A 111 36.65 -16.92 -44.19
N THR A 112 36.36 -17.93 -43.38
CA THR A 112 35.17 -18.81 -43.54
C THR A 112 33.88 -18.26 -42.94
N GLY A 113 33.94 -17.16 -42.16
CA GLY A 113 32.78 -16.64 -41.43
C GLY A 113 32.31 -17.56 -40.28
N LEU A 114 33.17 -18.49 -39.88
CA LEU A 114 32.89 -19.41 -38.76
C LEU A 114 33.71 -19.05 -37.53
N LYS A 115 33.17 -19.34 -36.35
CA LYS A 115 33.86 -19.24 -35.06
C LYS A 115 33.74 -20.58 -34.32
N PHE A 116 34.57 -20.79 -33.32
CA PHE A 116 34.53 -21.99 -32.48
C PHE A 116 34.42 -21.63 -30.99
N GLU A 117 33.84 -22.53 -30.22
CA GLU A 117 33.78 -22.45 -28.76
C GLU A 117 34.07 -23.82 -28.16
N TYR A 118 34.71 -23.84 -26.99
CA TYR A 118 34.96 -25.07 -26.24
C TYR A 118 33.72 -25.44 -25.40
N LEU A 119 33.15 -26.61 -25.65
CA LEU A 119 32.12 -27.19 -24.80
C LEU A 119 32.73 -27.95 -23.61
N THR A 120 33.88 -28.60 -23.84
CA THR A 120 34.72 -29.24 -22.83
C THR A 120 36.19 -29.09 -23.26
N PRO A 121 37.19 -29.45 -22.43
CA PRO A 121 38.59 -29.38 -22.83
C PRO A 121 38.95 -30.14 -24.12
N HIS A 122 38.13 -31.12 -24.55
CA HIS A 122 38.34 -31.91 -25.75
C HIS A 122 37.24 -31.75 -26.82
N ASN A 123 36.11 -31.10 -26.51
CA ASN A 123 34.99 -30.93 -27.44
C ASN A 123 34.83 -29.47 -27.87
N ILE A 124 34.87 -29.22 -29.16
CA ILE A 124 34.78 -27.91 -29.76
C ILE A 124 33.55 -27.83 -30.67
N ARG A 125 32.72 -26.82 -30.50
CA ARG A 125 31.59 -26.54 -31.38
C ARG A 125 31.98 -25.45 -32.38
N ILE A 126 31.66 -25.67 -33.69
CA ILE A 126 31.86 -24.71 -34.76
C ILE A 126 30.50 -24.13 -35.16
N LEU A 127 30.41 -22.81 -35.21
CA LEU A 127 29.21 -22.05 -35.45
C LEU A 127 29.46 -21.06 -36.57
N ALA A 128 28.43 -20.70 -37.35
CA ALA A 128 28.49 -19.55 -38.22
C ALA A 128 28.66 -18.30 -37.33
N ALA A 129 29.61 -17.45 -37.65
CA ALA A 129 29.63 -16.09 -37.11
C ALA A 129 28.40 -15.40 -37.70
N VAL A 130 27.39 -15.10 -36.86
CA VAL A 130 26.19 -14.39 -37.31
C VAL A 130 26.66 -13.04 -37.87
N VAL A 131 26.72 -12.96 -39.18
CA VAL A 131 26.81 -11.65 -39.86
C VAL A 131 25.43 -11.05 -39.78
N VAL A 132 25.18 -10.27 -38.75
CA VAL A 132 24.03 -9.39 -38.71
C VAL A 132 24.21 -8.40 -39.87
N PRO A 133 23.27 -8.28 -40.80
CA PRO A 133 23.35 -7.24 -41.83
C PRO A 133 23.45 -5.88 -41.12
N LEU A 134 24.54 -5.22 -41.29
CA LEU A 134 24.72 -3.83 -40.88
C LEU A 134 23.79 -2.97 -41.74
N GLN A 135 22.65 -2.61 -41.20
CA GLN A 135 21.91 -1.37 -41.44
C GLN A 135 20.86 -1.16 -40.35
N GLU A 136 21.32 -0.99 -39.12
CA GLU A 136 20.68 -0.05 -38.19
C GLU A 136 21.72 1.06 -37.94
N PRO A 137 21.27 2.32 -37.77
CA PRO A 137 22.17 3.37 -37.35
C PRO A 137 22.79 2.95 -36.04
N THR A 138 24.10 2.89 -36.00
CA THR A 138 24.87 2.55 -34.80
C THR A 138 24.29 3.33 -33.60
N LYS A 139 23.51 2.68 -32.74
CA LYS A 139 23.28 3.19 -31.40
C LYS A 139 24.68 3.29 -30.78
N LYS A 140 25.18 4.51 -30.69
CA LYS A 140 26.40 4.82 -29.98
C LYS A 140 26.28 4.14 -28.61
N ALA A 141 27.25 3.33 -28.24
CA ALA A 141 27.29 2.84 -26.89
C ALA A 141 27.09 4.03 -25.95
N PRO A 142 26.19 3.95 -24.94
CA PRO A 142 25.95 5.08 -24.06
C PRO A 142 27.30 5.57 -23.55
N SER A 143 27.59 6.85 -23.75
CA SER A 143 28.76 7.43 -23.11
C SER A 143 28.49 7.40 -21.60
N ASP A 144 29.53 7.29 -20.77
CA ASP A 144 29.39 7.37 -19.30
C ASP A 144 28.70 8.66 -18.83
N GLU A 145 28.36 9.56 -19.75
CA GLU A 145 27.68 10.83 -19.53
C GLU A 145 26.18 10.83 -19.88
N GLU A 146 25.67 9.82 -20.58
CA GLU A 146 24.26 9.72 -20.91
C GLU A 146 23.43 9.15 -19.73
N LEU A 147 22.16 9.61 -19.58
CA LEU A 147 21.22 9.05 -18.62
C LEU A 147 20.78 7.64 -19.05
N GLN A 148 20.68 6.73 -18.09
CA GLN A 148 20.23 5.36 -18.35
C GLN A 148 18.76 5.33 -18.78
N GLU A 149 18.44 4.46 -19.73
CA GLU A 149 17.06 4.23 -20.14
C GLU A 149 16.29 3.49 -19.05
N VAL A 150 15.14 4.03 -18.67
CA VAL A 150 14.24 3.41 -17.69
C VAL A 150 13.14 2.65 -18.44
N ILE A 151 13.01 1.35 -18.20
CA ILE A 151 11.96 0.52 -18.77
C ILE A 151 10.77 0.43 -17.79
N VAL A 152 9.57 0.61 -18.29
CA VAL A 152 8.32 0.56 -17.52
C VAL A 152 7.33 -0.42 -18.15
N THR A 153 6.34 -0.83 -17.36
CA THR A 153 5.30 -1.77 -17.80
C THR A 153 3.87 -1.21 -17.64
N ALA A 154 3.76 0.11 -17.64
CA ALA A 154 2.51 0.86 -17.43
C ALA A 154 1.38 0.49 -18.41
N ASN A 155 1.71 0.22 -19.67
CA ASN A 155 0.75 -0.25 -20.68
C ASN A 155 0.63 -1.78 -20.75
N ARG A 156 1.00 -2.51 -19.68
CA ARG A 156 1.08 -3.99 -19.68
C ARG A 156 2.05 -4.54 -20.75
N ARG A 157 2.98 -3.70 -21.20
CA ARG A 157 4.08 -3.99 -22.14
C ARG A 157 5.35 -3.30 -21.64
N GLU A 158 6.49 -3.91 -21.85
CA GLU A 158 7.79 -3.29 -21.60
C GLU A 158 8.03 -2.19 -22.63
N GLN A 159 8.25 -0.97 -22.16
CA GLN A 159 8.48 0.21 -22.98
C GLN A 159 9.49 1.14 -22.28
N ASN A 160 10.30 1.84 -23.08
CA ASN A 160 11.09 2.93 -22.55
C ASN A 160 10.19 4.05 -22.02
N LEU A 161 10.45 4.52 -20.80
CA LEU A 161 9.68 5.57 -20.12
C LEU A 161 9.46 6.81 -21.02
N GLN A 162 10.47 7.20 -21.81
CA GLN A 162 10.39 8.35 -22.70
C GLN A 162 9.45 8.16 -23.88
N ASN A 163 9.06 6.92 -24.19
CA ASN A 163 8.13 6.59 -25.26
C ASN A 163 6.70 6.31 -24.78
N VAL A 164 6.44 6.38 -23.48
CA VAL A 164 5.09 6.12 -22.92
C VAL A 164 4.32 7.42 -22.79
N PRO A 165 3.20 7.61 -23.51
CA PRO A 165 2.46 8.87 -23.55
C PRO A 165 1.49 8.99 -22.36
N MET A 166 2.02 9.04 -21.16
CA MET A 166 1.33 9.31 -19.91
C MET A 166 2.35 9.73 -18.84
N THR A 167 1.88 10.38 -17.79
CA THR A 167 2.72 10.71 -16.64
C THR A 167 2.97 9.47 -15.79
N ILE A 168 4.24 9.17 -15.58
CA ILE A 168 4.70 8.04 -14.75
C ILE A 168 5.90 8.51 -13.95
N GLN A 169 5.85 8.36 -12.64
CA GLN A 169 7.03 8.44 -11.79
C GLN A 169 7.60 7.04 -11.53
N VAL A 170 8.92 6.94 -11.52
CA VAL A 170 9.60 5.65 -11.30
C VAL A 170 10.67 5.82 -10.25
N LEU A 171 10.61 5.01 -9.21
CA LEU A 171 11.68 4.84 -8.25
C LEU A 171 12.31 3.46 -8.49
N THR A 172 13.48 3.44 -9.11
CA THR A 172 14.22 2.17 -9.31
C THR A 172 14.71 1.60 -7.99
N GLY A 173 14.99 0.31 -7.91
CA GLY A 173 15.60 -0.31 -6.72
C GLY A 173 16.91 0.37 -6.33
N GLU A 174 17.70 0.82 -7.30
CA GLU A 174 18.89 1.62 -7.06
C GLU A 174 18.55 2.99 -6.43
N THR A 175 17.51 3.67 -6.93
CA THR A 175 17.04 4.94 -6.35
C THR A 175 16.55 4.75 -4.92
N LEU A 176 15.77 3.69 -4.63
CA LEU A 176 15.33 3.37 -3.27
C LEU A 176 16.51 3.12 -2.34
N ALA A 177 17.53 2.38 -2.80
CA ALA A 177 18.76 2.16 -2.03
C ALA A 177 19.55 3.45 -1.78
N LYS A 178 19.68 4.34 -2.78
CA LYS A 178 20.31 5.66 -2.66
C LYS A 178 19.56 6.57 -1.68
N LEU A 179 18.25 6.48 -1.61
CA LEU A 179 17.38 7.21 -0.69
C LEU A 179 17.29 6.56 0.70
N ASN A 180 17.84 5.38 0.90
CA ASN A 180 17.66 4.54 2.10
C ASN A 180 16.17 4.28 2.41
N ALA A 181 15.32 4.25 1.39
CA ALA A 181 13.88 4.06 1.53
C ALA A 181 13.55 2.57 1.61
N THR A 182 12.95 2.14 2.72
CA THR A 182 12.58 0.74 2.99
C THR A 182 11.07 0.54 3.16
N THR A 183 10.32 1.59 3.46
CA THR A 183 8.87 1.55 3.63
C THR A 183 8.17 2.60 2.76
N PHE A 184 6.84 2.50 2.70
CA PHE A 184 6.00 3.46 1.96
C PHE A 184 6.25 4.90 2.41
N ASP A 185 6.31 5.16 3.71
CA ASP A 185 6.48 6.50 4.28
C ASP A 185 7.84 7.12 3.90
N ASP A 186 8.86 6.30 3.66
CA ASP A 186 10.19 6.80 3.29
C ASP A 186 10.22 7.34 1.86
N PHE A 187 9.52 6.70 0.92
CA PHE A 187 9.61 7.09 -0.48
C PHE A 187 8.47 8.02 -0.95
N VAL A 188 7.28 7.98 -0.32
CA VAL A 188 6.14 8.80 -0.77
C VAL A 188 6.47 10.30 -0.79
N LYS A 189 7.29 10.77 0.14
CA LYS A 189 7.74 12.17 0.22
C LYS A 189 8.52 12.64 -1.02
N TYR A 190 9.09 11.72 -1.80
CA TYR A 190 9.81 12.03 -3.06
C TYR A 190 8.92 11.98 -4.31
N LEU A 191 7.62 11.83 -4.15
CA LEU A 191 6.63 11.74 -5.22
C LEU A 191 5.70 12.97 -5.18
N PRO A 192 6.01 14.06 -5.92
CA PRO A 192 5.34 15.35 -5.71
C PRO A 192 3.84 15.38 -5.97
N ALA A 193 3.32 14.48 -6.83
CA ALA A 193 1.89 14.38 -7.11
C ALA A 193 1.15 13.39 -6.19
N VAL A 194 1.88 12.77 -5.22
CA VAL A 194 1.33 11.75 -4.33
C VAL A 194 1.33 12.23 -2.90
N THR A 195 0.22 12.05 -2.21
CA THR A 195 0.10 12.28 -0.77
C THR A 195 -0.41 11.03 -0.07
N ALA A 196 -0.13 10.93 1.22
CA ALA A 196 -0.67 9.88 2.07
C ALA A 196 -1.19 10.51 3.36
N HIS A 197 -2.39 10.11 3.74
CA HIS A 197 -3.00 10.53 5.00
C HIS A 197 -3.33 9.30 5.82
N GLY A 198 -2.78 9.21 7.00
CA GLY A 198 -2.96 8.05 7.87
C GLY A 198 -2.52 8.28 9.31
N VAL A 199 -2.74 7.29 10.14
CA VAL A 199 -2.46 7.34 11.59
C VAL A 199 -1.25 6.50 11.97
N GLY A 200 -0.60 5.85 11.01
CA GLY A 200 0.60 5.04 11.23
C GLY A 200 0.93 4.13 10.05
N PRO A 201 1.96 3.29 10.17
CA PRO A 201 2.36 2.32 9.16
C PRO A 201 1.20 1.42 8.71
N SER A 202 1.07 1.19 7.40
CA SER A 202 -0.01 0.38 6.82
C SER A 202 -1.45 0.93 7.03
N GLN A 203 -1.59 2.11 7.61
CA GLN A 203 -2.85 2.74 7.99
C GLN A 203 -3.04 4.09 7.26
N SER A 204 -2.72 4.12 5.98
CA SER A 204 -2.78 5.34 5.16
C SER A 204 -3.64 5.18 3.92
N ASN A 205 -4.36 6.23 3.56
CA ASN A 205 -4.92 6.39 2.22
C ASN A 205 -3.90 7.06 1.31
N ILE A 206 -3.74 6.54 0.09
CA ILE A 206 -2.88 7.10 -0.94
C ILE A 206 -3.74 7.96 -1.86
N TYR A 207 -3.28 9.16 -2.16
CA TYR A 207 -3.94 10.09 -3.07
C TYR A 207 -2.98 10.54 -4.16
N VAL A 208 -3.49 10.68 -5.37
CA VAL A 208 -2.73 11.17 -6.53
C VAL A 208 -3.39 12.44 -7.04
N ARG A 209 -2.59 13.46 -7.40
CA ARG A 209 -3.05 14.76 -7.92
C ARG A 209 -4.06 15.47 -7.02
N GLY A 210 -3.99 15.22 -5.70
CA GLY A 210 -4.89 15.83 -4.73
C GLY A 210 -6.33 15.30 -4.76
N LEU A 211 -6.61 14.16 -5.40
CA LEU A 211 -7.93 13.51 -5.42
C LEU A 211 -8.19 12.78 -4.11
N ALA A 212 -8.29 13.52 -3.04
CA ALA A 212 -8.45 12.98 -1.70
C ALA A 212 -9.93 12.87 -1.31
N THR A 213 -10.32 11.74 -0.73
CA THR A 213 -11.70 11.44 -0.32
C THR A 213 -12.02 11.88 1.10
N GLY A 214 -11.08 12.53 1.76
CA GLY A 214 -11.12 12.73 3.21
C GLY A 214 -10.69 11.47 3.96
N ALA A 215 -10.04 11.64 5.08
CA ALA A 215 -9.64 10.51 5.88
C ALA A 215 -10.85 9.99 6.64
N SER A 216 -11.14 8.74 6.49
CA SER A 216 -11.88 7.98 7.47
C SER A 216 -10.91 7.51 8.56
N GLY A 217 -11.39 7.42 9.79
CA GLY A 217 -10.62 6.74 10.81
C GLY A 217 -10.32 5.30 10.37
N VAL A 218 -9.21 4.74 10.82
CA VAL A 218 -8.88 3.34 10.56
C VAL A 218 -9.69 2.35 11.40
N GLN A 219 -10.64 2.83 12.17
CA GLN A 219 -11.62 2.03 12.89
C GLN A 219 -12.60 1.43 11.88
N SER A 220 -12.78 0.13 11.91
CA SER A 220 -13.61 -0.58 10.94
C SER A 220 -13.22 -0.25 9.49
N SER A 221 -11.93 -0.31 9.19
CA SER A 221 -11.41 0.12 7.90
C SER A 221 -11.98 -0.70 6.74
N GLY A 222 -12.25 -1.97 6.95
CA GLY A 222 -12.81 -2.86 5.95
C GLY A 222 -14.26 -2.57 5.59
N VAL A 223 -15.09 -2.09 6.53
CA VAL A 223 -16.54 -1.91 6.32
C VAL A 223 -17.00 -0.47 6.30
N THR A 224 -16.20 0.48 6.80
CA THR A 224 -16.51 1.90 6.67
C THR A 224 -15.87 2.50 5.43
N GLY A 225 -16.60 3.29 4.69
CA GLY A 225 -16.09 4.04 3.56
C GLY A 225 -16.07 3.31 2.23
N GLY A 226 -15.71 4.06 1.20
CA GLY A 226 -15.58 3.59 -0.17
C GLY A 226 -14.29 2.81 -0.40
N PHE A 227 -14.23 2.06 -1.50
CA PHE A 227 -12.98 1.45 -1.95
C PHE A 227 -11.93 2.52 -2.31
N PRO A 228 -10.63 2.21 -2.23
CA PRO A 228 -9.57 3.16 -2.60
C PRO A 228 -9.73 3.66 -4.04
N ASN A 229 -9.38 4.93 -4.28
CA ASN A 229 -9.36 5.51 -5.62
C ASN A 229 -7.98 5.39 -6.31
N VAL A 230 -6.96 4.96 -5.58
CA VAL A 230 -5.63 4.61 -6.10
C VAL A 230 -5.42 3.11 -5.91
N ALA A 231 -5.22 2.38 -7.01
CA ALA A 231 -4.96 0.95 -6.94
C ALA A 231 -3.51 0.67 -6.54
N VAL A 232 -3.31 -0.31 -5.66
CA VAL A 232 -1.98 -0.79 -5.25
C VAL A 232 -1.77 -2.18 -5.80
N TYR A 233 -0.61 -2.44 -6.41
CA TYR A 233 -0.24 -3.72 -6.97
C TYR A 233 1.11 -4.22 -6.44
N LEU A 234 1.18 -5.49 -6.10
CA LEU A 234 2.43 -6.23 -5.96
C LEU A 234 2.60 -7.12 -7.19
N ASP A 235 3.55 -6.75 -8.06
CA ASP A 235 3.69 -7.30 -9.42
C ASP A 235 2.38 -7.18 -10.22
N GLU A 236 1.70 -8.31 -10.49
CA GLU A 236 0.44 -8.35 -11.23
C GLU A 236 -0.80 -8.47 -10.31
N GLN A 237 -0.61 -8.63 -8.98
CA GLN A 237 -1.70 -8.79 -8.02
C GLN A 237 -2.14 -7.45 -7.42
N SER A 238 -3.43 -7.15 -7.52
CA SER A 238 -4.05 -6.05 -6.76
C SER A 238 -4.07 -6.36 -5.27
N ALA A 239 -3.73 -5.37 -4.45
CA ALA A 239 -3.57 -5.52 -3.00
C ALA A 239 -4.24 -4.36 -2.23
N GLN A 240 -5.29 -3.78 -2.80
CA GLN A 240 -6.02 -2.67 -2.21
C GLN A 240 -6.90 -3.13 -1.03
N LEU A 241 -7.01 -2.26 -0.02
CA LEU A 241 -7.91 -2.39 1.12
C LEU A 241 -8.43 -0.99 1.48
N PRO A 242 -9.71 -0.80 1.81
CA PRO A 242 -10.22 0.49 2.24
C PRO A 242 -9.43 1.06 3.41
N ASN A 243 -9.11 2.35 3.35
CA ASN A 243 -8.43 3.12 4.39
C ASN A 243 -7.04 2.60 4.82
N ARG A 244 -6.49 1.60 4.12
CA ARG A 244 -5.19 1.01 4.42
C ARG A 244 -4.38 0.82 3.14
N ASN A 245 -3.16 1.34 3.10
CA ASN A 245 -2.19 0.97 2.09
C ASN A 245 -1.64 -0.45 2.36
N LEU A 246 -1.08 -1.10 1.36
CA LEU A 246 -0.20 -2.23 1.56
C LEU A 246 1.23 -1.68 1.65
N ASP A 247 1.77 -1.65 2.86
CA ASP A 247 3.11 -1.15 3.13
C ASP A 247 4.13 -2.28 2.92
N ILE A 248 4.58 -2.41 1.68
CA ILE A 248 5.52 -3.45 1.26
C ILE A 248 6.94 -2.99 1.59
N TYR A 249 7.66 -3.78 2.37
CA TYR A 249 9.08 -3.55 2.62
C TYR A 249 9.89 -3.64 1.32
N ALA A 250 10.67 -2.60 1.04
CA ALA A 250 11.32 -2.41 -0.27
C ALA A 250 12.61 -3.23 -0.46
N ALA A 251 12.69 -4.45 0.08
CA ALA A 251 13.81 -5.36 -0.19
C ALA A 251 13.71 -5.95 -1.60
N ASP A 252 14.80 -5.81 -2.34
CA ASP A 252 14.98 -6.42 -3.66
C ASP A 252 13.85 -6.12 -4.65
N LEU A 253 13.40 -4.86 -4.69
CA LEU A 253 12.54 -4.36 -5.74
C LEU A 253 13.35 -3.98 -6.97
N ASP A 254 12.80 -4.26 -8.15
CA ASP A 254 13.31 -3.71 -9.41
C ASP A 254 12.97 -2.22 -9.49
N ARG A 255 11.70 -1.88 -9.20
CA ARG A 255 11.21 -0.51 -9.18
C ARG A 255 9.83 -0.39 -8.56
N ILE A 256 9.44 0.84 -8.24
CA ILE A 256 8.06 1.25 -7.97
C ILE A 256 7.63 2.17 -9.11
N GLU A 257 6.53 1.83 -9.78
CA GLU A 257 5.90 2.67 -10.80
C GLU A 257 4.66 3.34 -10.23
N ILE A 258 4.56 4.66 -10.37
CA ILE A 258 3.35 5.41 -10.05
C ILE A 258 2.77 5.95 -11.35
N LEU A 259 1.61 5.42 -11.74
CA LEU A 259 0.86 5.85 -12.91
C LEU A 259 -0.12 6.91 -12.43
N GLU A 260 0.02 8.13 -12.90
CA GLU A 260 -0.81 9.25 -12.48
C GLU A 260 -2.00 9.43 -13.42
N GLY A 261 -3.14 9.85 -12.83
CA GLY A 261 -4.41 9.95 -13.53
C GLY A 261 -5.11 8.60 -13.77
N PRO A 262 -6.33 8.62 -14.30
CA PRO A 262 -7.20 7.45 -14.43
C PRO A 262 -6.63 6.33 -15.31
N GLN A 263 -6.60 5.11 -14.77
CA GLN A 263 -6.12 3.90 -15.43
C GLN A 263 -7.22 2.81 -15.55
N GLY A 264 -8.48 3.21 -15.50
CA GLY A 264 -9.63 2.27 -15.50
C GLY A 264 -9.69 1.30 -16.67
N THR A 265 -9.13 1.66 -17.83
CA THR A 265 -9.11 0.82 -19.03
C THR A 265 -8.26 -0.44 -18.88
N LEU A 266 -7.05 -0.33 -18.30
CA LEU A 266 -6.11 -1.46 -18.19
C LEU A 266 -6.11 -2.10 -16.79
N PHE A 267 -6.40 -1.32 -15.73
CA PHE A 267 -6.30 -1.76 -14.34
C PHE A 267 -7.66 -1.94 -13.65
N GLY A 268 -8.75 -1.39 -14.22
CA GLY A 268 -10.12 -1.64 -13.74
C GLY A 268 -10.54 -0.80 -12.53
N ALA A 269 -11.36 -1.39 -11.66
CA ALA A 269 -11.89 -0.72 -10.49
C ALA A 269 -10.79 -0.37 -9.49
N GLY A 270 -10.91 0.80 -8.83
CA GLY A 270 -9.92 1.30 -7.88
C GLY A 270 -8.74 2.04 -8.53
N ALA A 271 -8.49 1.88 -9.84
CA ALA A 271 -7.53 2.68 -10.58
C ALA A 271 -8.18 3.97 -11.11
N GLU A 272 -8.88 4.68 -10.23
CA GLU A 272 -9.62 5.90 -10.58
C GLU A 272 -8.70 7.11 -10.69
N ALA A 273 -7.88 7.35 -9.68
CA ALA A 273 -6.95 8.48 -9.60
C ALA A 273 -5.53 8.11 -10.01
N GLY A 274 -5.17 6.84 -9.95
CA GLY A 274 -3.84 6.37 -10.28
C GLY A 274 -3.59 4.92 -9.89
N VAL A 275 -2.35 4.48 -10.08
CA VAL A 275 -1.88 3.13 -9.71
C VAL A 275 -0.48 3.21 -9.11
N VAL A 276 -0.26 2.56 -7.99
CA VAL A 276 1.07 2.31 -7.40
C VAL A 276 1.42 0.84 -7.62
N ARG A 277 2.55 0.56 -8.26
CA ARG A 277 2.99 -0.80 -8.57
C ARG A 277 4.36 -1.07 -7.99
N TYR A 278 4.45 -2.04 -7.10
CA TYR A 278 5.69 -2.60 -6.60
C TYR A 278 6.10 -3.76 -7.52
N ILE A 279 7.23 -3.65 -8.17
CA ILE A 279 7.73 -4.64 -9.12
C ILE A 279 9.00 -5.25 -8.53
N THR A 280 8.99 -6.57 -8.32
CA THR A 280 10.09 -7.30 -7.70
C THR A 280 11.14 -7.69 -8.75
N ASN A 281 12.41 -7.82 -8.33
CA ASN A 281 13.43 -8.43 -9.18
C ASN A 281 13.12 -9.90 -9.44
N LYS A 282 13.25 -10.34 -10.68
CA LYS A 282 12.94 -11.73 -11.07
C LYS A 282 14.19 -12.62 -11.04
N PRO A 283 14.03 -13.95 -10.87
CA PRO A 283 15.15 -14.88 -10.95
C PRO A 283 15.91 -14.77 -12.28
N LYS A 284 17.24 -14.73 -12.21
CA LYS A 284 18.15 -14.70 -13.36
C LYS A 284 18.68 -16.09 -13.64
N LEU A 285 18.59 -16.53 -14.90
CA LEU A 285 18.88 -17.91 -15.30
C LEU A 285 20.38 -18.20 -15.50
N ASP A 286 21.21 -17.17 -15.55
CA ASP A 286 22.61 -17.22 -15.99
C ASP A 286 23.62 -16.72 -14.95
N VAL A 287 23.15 -16.22 -13.80
CA VAL A 287 24.05 -15.60 -12.82
C VAL A 287 23.69 -16.01 -11.38
N THR A 288 24.71 -16.29 -10.58
CA THR A 288 24.57 -16.42 -9.12
C THR A 288 24.79 -15.07 -8.48
N GLU A 289 23.80 -14.58 -7.74
CA GLU A 289 23.88 -13.30 -7.02
C GLU A 289 23.55 -13.50 -5.55
N ALA A 290 24.28 -12.82 -4.69
CA ALA A 290 23.94 -12.70 -3.27
C ALA A 290 24.11 -11.24 -2.86
N MET A 291 23.18 -10.73 -2.06
CA MET A 291 23.23 -9.40 -1.48
C MET A 291 22.82 -9.46 -0.01
N VAL A 292 23.55 -8.76 0.83
CA VAL A 292 23.21 -8.60 2.26
C VAL A 292 23.34 -7.13 2.60
N ASN A 293 22.30 -6.58 3.21
CA ASN A 293 22.31 -5.22 3.76
C ASN A 293 22.04 -5.30 5.26
N ALA A 294 22.82 -4.55 6.03
CA ALA A 294 22.64 -4.41 7.47
C ALA A 294 22.71 -2.93 7.84
N GLY A 295 21.77 -2.46 8.65
CA GLY A 295 21.70 -1.08 9.09
C GLY A 295 21.44 -0.92 10.56
N TYR A 296 21.92 0.21 11.10
CA TYR A 296 21.66 0.64 12.46
C TYR A 296 21.49 2.17 12.47
N ALA A 297 20.46 2.64 13.15
CA ALA A 297 20.18 4.06 13.25
C ALA A 297 19.70 4.48 14.63
N THR A 298 19.86 5.76 14.93
CA THR A 298 19.36 6.40 16.14
C THR A 298 18.42 7.53 15.75
N THR A 299 17.28 7.60 16.42
CA THR A 299 16.28 8.65 16.23
C THR A 299 16.37 9.65 17.37
N ALA A 300 16.39 10.95 17.07
CA ALA A 300 16.31 12.01 18.07
C ALA A 300 15.01 11.84 18.86
N HIS A 301 15.11 11.92 20.19
CA HIS A 301 13.95 11.71 21.08
C HIS A 301 13.26 10.34 20.92
N GLY A 302 14.01 9.33 20.48
CA GLY A 302 13.46 8.00 20.20
C GLY A 302 14.48 6.87 20.44
N ASP A 303 14.02 5.64 20.17
CA ASP A 303 14.84 4.43 20.29
C ASP A 303 15.66 4.17 19.02
N GLN A 304 16.61 3.23 19.15
CA GLN A 304 17.42 2.74 18.05
C GLN A 304 16.58 1.91 17.07
N SER A 305 17.03 1.92 15.83
CA SER A 305 16.48 1.13 14.73
C SER A 305 17.55 0.22 14.14
N SER A 306 17.15 -0.93 13.62
CA SER A 306 18.05 -1.87 12.95
C SER A 306 17.33 -2.59 11.82
N ASN A 307 18.06 -2.87 10.74
CA ASN A 307 17.55 -3.69 9.64
C ASN A 307 18.59 -4.70 9.17
N LEU A 308 18.11 -5.81 8.68
CA LEU A 308 18.89 -6.84 7.99
C LEU A 308 18.03 -7.40 6.86
N ASP A 309 18.54 -7.35 5.65
CA ASP A 309 17.94 -8.04 4.52
C ASP A 309 19.00 -8.82 3.72
N ALA A 310 18.57 -9.93 3.14
CA ALA A 310 19.42 -10.76 2.30
C ALA A 310 18.65 -11.27 1.09
N THR A 311 19.33 -11.26 -0.05
CA THR A 311 18.84 -11.77 -1.33
C THR A 311 19.80 -12.80 -1.87
N LEU A 312 19.26 -13.88 -2.44
CA LEU A 312 20.04 -14.94 -3.11
C LEU A 312 19.36 -15.31 -4.41
N ASN A 313 20.11 -15.31 -5.53
CA ASN A 313 19.70 -15.82 -6.83
C ASN A 313 20.57 -16.98 -7.23
N LEU A 314 19.95 -18.11 -7.53
CA LEU A 314 20.64 -19.35 -7.93
C LEU A 314 20.06 -19.91 -9.23
N PRO A 315 20.83 -19.96 -10.32
CA PRO A 315 20.48 -20.77 -11.47
C PRO A 315 20.69 -22.25 -11.12
N LEU A 316 19.60 -23.00 -11.00
CA LEU A 316 19.63 -24.42 -10.65
C LEU A 316 19.87 -25.30 -11.91
N ILE A 317 19.31 -24.89 -13.04
CA ILE A 317 19.54 -25.48 -14.35
C ILE A 317 19.86 -24.34 -15.29
N ALA A 318 21.06 -24.33 -15.84
CA ALA A 318 21.54 -23.25 -16.72
C ALA A 318 20.51 -22.96 -17.82
N ASP A 319 20.20 -21.69 -18.02
CA ASP A 319 19.24 -21.19 -19.01
C ASP A 319 17.80 -21.72 -18.88
N GLN A 320 17.46 -22.54 -17.89
CA GLN A 320 16.12 -23.13 -17.74
C GLN A 320 15.45 -22.87 -16.41
N LEU A 321 16.13 -23.04 -15.28
CA LEU A 321 15.52 -22.90 -13.96
C LEU A 321 16.40 -22.07 -13.04
N ALA A 322 15.84 -20.98 -12.53
CA ALA A 322 16.46 -20.23 -11.45
C ALA A 322 15.48 -19.99 -10.31
N VAL A 323 16.02 -19.88 -9.12
CA VAL A 323 15.29 -19.50 -7.92
C VAL A 323 15.90 -18.21 -7.35
N ARG A 324 15.04 -17.37 -6.78
CA ARG A 324 15.42 -16.15 -6.05
C ARG A 324 14.73 -16.15 -4.71
N ALA A 325 15.48 -15.88 -3.65
CA ALA A 325 14.97 -15.81 -2.30
C ALA A 325 15.38 -14.49 -1.64
N VAL A 326 14.46 -13.88 -0.92
CA VAL A 326 14.67 -12.63 -0.17
C VAL A 326 14.14 -12.82 1.24
N ILE A 327 14.92 -12.45 2.23
CA ILE A 327 14.49 -12.40 3.63
C ILE A 327 14.83 -11.03 4.20
N TYR A 328 14.00 -10.53 5.11
CA TYR A 328 14.25 -9.26 5.76
C TYR A 328 13.63 -9.19 7.16
N ASN A 329 14.27 -8.38 7.98
CA ASN A 329 13.77 -7.96 9.28
C ASN A 329 14.22 -6.51 9.52
N GLU A 330 13.28 -5.63 9.79
CA GLU A 330 13.56 -4.26 10.22
C GLU A 330 12.79 -3.95 11.50
N ARG A 331 13.46 -3.40 12.50
CA ARG A 331 12.85 -2.80 13.67
C ARG A 331 13.13 -1.31 13.67
N ARG A 332 12.10 -0.50 13.62
CA ARG A 332 12.15 0.96 13.79
C ARG A 332 11.80 1.30 15.23
N GLY A 333 12.69 1.97 15.92
CA GLY A 333 12.48 2.40 17.30
C GLY A 333 11.32 3.40 17.42
N GLY A 334 10.60 3.38 18.53
CA GLY A 334 9.55 4.34 18.82
C GLY A 334 10.08 5.73 19.13
N TYR A 335 9.20 6.73 19.08
CA TYR A 335 9.54 8.14 19.36
C TYR A 335 8.40 8.93 20.03
N ILE A 336 7.22 8.34 20.19
CA ILE A 336 6.11 8.92 20.95
C ILE A 336 6.15 8.39 22.38
N ASN A 337 5.91 9.25 23.36
CA ASN A 337 5.84 8.90 24.77
C ASN A 337 4.39 8.77 25.23
N ASN A 338 4.02 7.68 25.88
CA ASN A 338 2.75 7.59 26.59
C ASN A 338 2.95 8.11 28.01
N LEU A 339 2.50 9.35 28.27
CA LEU A 339 2.69 10.03 29.54
C LEU A 339 1.82 9.43 30.65
N PRO A 340 2.35 9.28 31.89
CA PRO A 340 1.54 8.82 33.01
C PRO A 340 0.44 9.83 33.34
N ALA A 341 -0.80 9.35 33.42
CA ALA A 341 -1.96 10.18 33.65
C ALA A 341 -3.07 9.42 34.39
N THR A 342 -3.88 10.16 35.11
CA THR A 342 -5.20 9.71 35.57
C THR A 342 -6.24 10.37 34.68
N PHE A 343 -7.22 9.60 34.21
CA PHE A 343 -8.24 10.12 33.33
C PHE A 343 -9.07 11.18 34.05
N ALA A 344 -9.19 12.34 33.45
CA ALA A 344 -9.98 13.45 33.94
C ALA A 344 -10.79 14.07 32.82
N ARG A 345 -11.89 14.71 33.15
CA ARG A 345 -12.75 15.43 32.19
C ARG A 345 -12.58 16.93 32.32
N ALA A 346 -12.58 17.62 31.19
CA ALA A 346 -12.77 19.06 31.19
C ALA A 346 -14.22 19.42 31.55
N PRO A 347 -14.45 20.54 32.23
CA PRO A 347 -15.82 21.04 32.49
C PRO A 347 -16.62 21.30 31.19
N THR A 348 -15.93 21.47 30.09
CA THR A 348 -16.50 21.70 28.76
C THR A 348 -16.81 20.41 28.00
N ASP A 349 -16.39 19.25 28.49
CA ASP A 349 -16.67 17.97 27.85
C ASP A 349 -18.17 17.67 27.93
N LEU A 350 -18.79 17.39 26.79
CA LEU A 350 -20.23 17.21 26.67
C LEU A 350 -20.76 15.85 27.22
N GLY A 351 -19.89 14.93 27.46
CA GLY A 351 -20.16 13.53 27.70
C GLY A 351 -20.79 13.10 29.03
N ILE A 352 -21.28 13.94 29.89
CA ILE A 352 -22.24 13.57 30.96
C ILE A 352 -23.29 14.68 30.97
N ALA A 353 -24.08 14.70 29.93
CA ALA A 353 -24.87 15.85 29.71
C ALA A 353 -25.95 16.03 30.76
N THR A 354 -27.01 15.67 30.53
CA THR A 354 -28.31 16.22 31.03
C THR A 354 -28.68 15.75 32.42
N TYR A 355 -28.18 14.59 32.90
CA TYR A 355 -28.62 14.03 34.17
C TYR A 355 -27.83 14.52 35.40
N PHE A 356 -26.58 14.93 35.22
CA PHE A 356 -25.72 15.39 36.33
C PHE A 356 -25.27 16.82 36.20
N ASN A 357 -25.91 17.66 35.36
CA ASN A 357 -25.46 19.03 35.09
C ASN A 357 -23.95 19.11 34.77
N HIS A 358 -23.48 18.18 33.94
CA HIS A 358 -22.07 18.03 33.57
C HIS A 358 -21.10 17.65 34.72
N ASN A 359 -21.61 17.30 35.91
CA ASN A 359 -20.78 16.91 37.04
C ASN A 359 -20.70 15.38 37.18
N VAL A 360 -19.50 14.84 37.28
CA VAL A 360 -19.28 13.46 37.65
C VAL A 360 -19.59 13.30 39.14
N PRO A 361 -20.41 12.32 39.58
CA PRO A 361 -20.67 12.10 40.98
C PRO A 361 -19.39 11.95 41.81
N ALA A 362 -19.36 12.47 43.02
CA ALA A 362 -18.18 12.55 43.87
C ALA A 362 -17.57 11.17 44.23
N ASN A 363 -18.35 10.11 44.14
CA ASN A 363 -17.93 8.73 44.37
C ASN A 363 -17.51 7.98 43.10
N SER A 364 -17.30 8.71 42.00
CA SER A 364 -16.88 8.09 40.73
C SER A 364 -15.48 7.50 40.81
N VAL A 365 -15.31 6.35 40.21
CA VAL A 365 -14.02 5.66 40.09
C VAL A 365 -13.30 6.11 38.83
N SER A 366 -12.07 6.59 38.98
CA SER A 366 -11.21 6.98 37.88
C SER A 366 -10.22 5.86 37.52
N ILE A 367 -9.73 5.88 36.30
CA ILE A 367 -8.64 5.01 35.82
C ILE A 367 -7.37 5.82 35.59
N ASN A 368 -6.25 5.14 35.59
CA ASN A 368 -4.95 5.66 35.21
C ASN A 368 -4.24 4.72 34.26
N ASN A 369 -3.16 5.20 33.64
CA ASN A 369 -2.36 4.45 32.68
C ASN A 369 -0.94 4.11 33.22
N PHE A 370 -0.71 4.20 34.54
CA PHE A 370 0.63 4.08 35.10
C PHE A 370 1.32 2.75 34.78
N ASN A 371 0.56 1.70 34.50
CA ASN A 371 1.09 0.39 34.13
C ASN A 371 1.47 0.26 32.63
N ILE A 372 1.05 1.20 31.79
CA ILE A 372 1.34 1.23 30.34
C ILE A 372 2.03 2.51 29.89
N ALA A 373 2.24 3.46 30.82
CA ALA A 373 3.03 4.65 30.55
C ALA A 373 4.48 4.25 30.25
N ALA A 374 4.99 4.71 29.11
CA ALA A 374 6.32 4.36 28.64
C ALA A 374 6.85 5.43 27.68
N ASN A 375 8.16 5.56 27.62
CA ASN A 375 8.82 6.36 26.59
C ASN A 375 8.90 5.53 25.30
N HIS A 376 8.85 6.23 24.14
CA HIS A 376 9.07 5.66 22.83
C HIS A 376 8.21 4.40 22.55
N PHE A 377 6.94 4.48 22.93
CA PHE A 377 6.06 3.31 23.00
C PHE A 377 5.48 2.88 21.64
N ASN A 378 5.91 3.51 20.55
CA ASN A 378 5.43 3.24 19.18
C ASN A 378 6.51 2.65 18.23
N PRO A 379 7.22 1.56 18.60
CA PRO A 379 8.08 0.86 17.66
C PRO A 379 7.26 0.15 16.57
N VAL A 380 7.91 -0.10 15.43
CA VAL A 380 7.35 -0.94 14.37
C VAL A 380 8.38 -1.95 13.90
N THR A 381 7.90 -3.17 13.59
CA THR A 381 8.74 -4.27 13.08
C THR A 381 8.17 -4.82 11.81
N TYR A 382 9.01 -4.97 10.78
CA TYR A 382 8.70 -5.66 9.53
C TYR A 382 9.53 -6.93 9.46
N THR A 383 8.89 -8.05 9.17
CA THR A 383 9.56 -9.35 8.94
C THR A 383 8.96 -10.01 7.72
N GLY A 384 9.78 -10.46 6.81
CA GLY A 384 9.24 -11.06 5.60
C GLY A 384 10.18 -11.99 4.86
N LEU A 385 9.56 -12.71 3.92
CA LEU A 385 10.18 -13.67 3.03
C LEU A 385 9.53 -13.57 1.65
N ARG A 386 10.34 -13.59 0.60
CA ARG A 386 9.86 -13.81 -0.77
C ARG A 386 10.70 -14.90 -1.43
N ALA A 387 10.02 -15.85 -2.05
CA ALA A 387 10.64 -16.92 -2.83
C ALA A 387 10.04 -16.93 -4.25
N GLU A 388 10.89 -16.97 -5.24
CA GLU A 388 10.51 -16.94 -6.65
C GLU A 388 11.20 -18.08 -7.40
N ALA A 389 10.50 -18.70 -8.35
CA ALA A 389 11.04 -19.72 -9.24
C ALA A 389 10.64 -19.39 -10.68
N LEU A 390 11.65 -19.18 -11.52
CA LEU A 390 11.46 -18.95 -12.94
C LEU A 390 11.88 -20.21 -13.70
N TYR A 391 10.95 -20.79 -14.43
CA TYR A 391 11.19 -21.94 -15.30
C TYR A 391 10.95 -21.54 -16.76
N ARG A 392 11.97 -21.65 -17.60
CA ARG A 392 11.89 -21.49 -19.06
C ARG A 392 11.69 -22.88 -19.67
N LEU A 393 10.48 -23.12 -20.18
CA LEU A 393 10.13 -24.40 -20.80
C LEU A 393 10.87 -24.58 -22.12
N ASP A 394 10.88 -23.48 -22.93
CA ASP A 394 11.58 -23.41 -24.23
C ASP A 394 11.88 -21.92 -24.54
N GLN A 395 12.17 -21.61 -25.80
CA GLN A 395 12.47 -20.23 -26.23
C GLN A 395 11.25 -19.31 -26.22
N ASP A 396 10.05 -19.88 -26.29
CA ASP A 396 8.79 -19.16 -26.39
C ASP A 396 7.97 -19.14 -25.08
N TRP A 397 8.23 -20.08 -24.16
CA TRP A 397 7.40 -20.26 -22.97
C TRP A 397 8.19 -20.23 -21.67
N SER A 398 7.70 -19.47 -20.71
CA SER A 398 8.23 -19.44 -19.34
C SER A 398 7.11 -19.34 -18.31
N ALA A 399 7.37 -19.84 -17.11
CA ALA A 399 6.50 -19.76 -15.96
C ALA A 399 7.27 -19.19 -14.77
N LEU A 400 6.69 -18.22 -14.09
CA LEU A 400 7.20 -17.60 -12.87
C LEU A 400 6.21 -17.86 -11.74
N LEU A 401 6.66 -18.55 -10.69
CA LEU A 401 5.92 -18.73 -9.45
C LEU A 401 6.55 -17.84 -8.38
N VAL A 402 5.71 -17.10 -7.67
CA VAL A 402 6.12 -16.19 -6.57
C VAL A 402 5.31 -16.52 -5.33
N GLN A 403 5.99 -16.66 -4.20
CA GLN A 403 5.39 -16.72 -2.87
C GLN A 403 5.99 -15.60 -2.01
N SER A 404 5.14 -14.71 -1.50
CA SER A 404 5.54 -13.61 -0.62
C SER A 404 4.81 -13.72 0.71
N TYR A 405 5.51 -13.36 1.78
CA TYR A 405 5.00 -13.26 3.14
C TYR A 405 5.59 -12.04 3.81
N GLN A 406 4.77 -11.25 4.48
CA GLN A 406 5.20 -10.18 5.35
C GLN A 406 4.33 -10.13 6.61
N ASN A 407 4.94 -9.82 7.74
CA ASN A 407 4.30 -9.47 8.99
C ASN A 407 4.83 -8.12 9.45
N MET A 408 3.94 -7.15 9.62
CA MET A 408 4.20 -5.85 10.22
C MET A 408 3.53 -5.81 11.59
N GLU A 409 4.26 -5.38 12.62
CA GLU A 409 3.73 -5.16 13.98
C GLU A 409 4.11 -3.74 14.41
N ALA A 410 3.11 -2.90 14.64
CA ALA A 410 3.26 -1.54 15.14
C ALA A 410 2.58 -1.42 16.50
N ASP A 411 3.36 -1.05 17.53
CA ASP A 411 2.82 -0.80 18.86
C ASP A 411 2.47 0.68 19.03
N GLY A 412 1.62 1.00 20.00
CA GLY A 412 1.27 2.36 20.38
C GLY A 412 0.50 3.13 19.30
N VAL A 413 0.74 4.44 19.25
CA VAL A 413 0.18 5.36 18.24
C VAL A 413 1.26 6.23 17.64
N PHE A 414 1.07 6.68 16.41
CA PHE A 414 2.00 7.53 15.65
C PHE A 414 1.55 9.00 15.64
N ALA A 415 0.53 9.31 16.42
CA ALA A 415 0.01 10.65 16.59
C ALA A 415 0.39 11.21 17.96
N GLU A 416 0.79 12.49 18.00
CA GLU A 416 0.93 13.24 19.23
C GLU A 416 -0.39 13.94 19.60
N MET A 417 -0.59 14.17 20.89
CA MET A 417 -1.71 14.92 21.45
C MET A 417 -1.21 16.25 21.96
N ALA A 418 -1.65 17.36 21.34
CA ALA A 418 -1.24 18.69 21.74
C ALA A 418 -1.73 19.10 23.14
N ALA A 419 -2.79 18.47 23.64
CA ALA A 419 -3.36 18.74 24.96
C ALA A 419 -3.89 17.46 25.59
N ASN A 420 -3.91 17.43 26.92
CA ASN A 420 -4.53 16.36 27.69
C ASN A 420 -6.06 16.48 27.72
N SER A 421 -6.70 15.57 28.44
CA SER A 421 -8.17 15.55 28.60
C SER A 421 -8.76 16.80 29.29
N LEU A 422 -7.95 17.56 29.99
CA LEU A 422 -8.36 18.84 30.60
C LEU A 422 -8.12 20.06 29.70
N GLY A 423 -7.55 19.86 28.49
CA GLY A 423 -7.18 20.96 27.60
C GLY A 423 -5.82 21.59 27.93
N GLU A 424 -5.05 21.01 28.85
CA GLU A 424 -3.73 21.51 29.23
C GLU A 424 -2.69 21.09 28.19
N PRO A 425 -1.81 21.99 27.74
CA PRO A 425 -0.78 21.68 26.75
C PRO A 425 0.12 20.53 27.19
N GLN A 426 0.44 19.65 26.24
CA GLN A 426 1.38 18.54 26.43
C GLN A 426 2.68 18.78 25.68
N PRO A 427 3.79 18.12 26.12
CA PRO A 427 5.05 18.12 25.37
C PRO A 427 4.85 17.52 23.98
N ASP A 428 5.64 17.97 23.02
CA ASP A 428 5.74 17.34 21.70
C ASP A 428 6.06 15.85 21.82
N LEU A 429 5.67 15.08 20.82
CA LEU A 429 5.91 13.64 20.76
C LEU A 429 5.33 12.87 21.97
N SER A 430 4.20 13.31 22.47
CA SER A 430 3.53 12.66 23.59
C SER A 430 2.05 12.39 23.34
N ALA A 431 1.54 11.36 24.01
CA ALA A 431 0.15 10.97 24.05
C ALA A 431 -0.24 10.53 25.47
N GLN A 432 -1.52 10.42 25.74
CA GLN A 432 -2.07 9.83 26.97
C GLN A 432 -3.10 8.76 26.58
N LEU A 433 -2.64 7.53 26.49
CA LEU A 433 -3.49 6.35 26.29
C LEU A 433 -3.66 5.60 27.60
N PHE A 434 -4.85 5.11 27.83
CA PHE A 434 -5.24 4.40 29.06
C PHE A 434 -5.31 2.88 28.87
N ASN A 435 -5.28 2.41 27.63
CA ASN A 435 -5.26 1.01 27.24
C ASN A 435 -4.20 0.76 26.16
N PRO A 436 -3.65 -0.46 26.07
CA PRO A 436 -2.73 -0.83 25.01
C PRO A 436 -3.34 -0.57 23.62
N SER A 437 -2.50 -0.08 22.72
CA SER A 437 -2.85 0.09 21.30
C SER A 437 -1.79 -0.56 20.44
N TYR A 438 -2.20 -1.26 19.37
CA TYR A 438 -1.28 -1.87 18.39
C TYR A 438 -2.00 -2.14 17.07
N ASP A 439 -1.22 -2.31 16.00
CA ASP A 439 -1.67 -2.76 14.69
C ASP A 439 -0.74 -3.86 14.17
N LYS A 440 -1.31 -5.00 13.80
CA LYS A 440 -0.61 -6.12 13.20
C LYS A 440 -1.19 -6.37 11.83
N ASP A 441 -0.36 -6.30 10.81
CA ASP A 441 -0.75 -6.44 9.43
C ASP A 441 0.11 -7.51 8.75
N LYS A 442 -0.51 -8.62 8.42
CA LYS A 442 0.15 -9.78 7.85
C LYS A 442 -0.45 -10.08 6.48
N PHE A 443 0.39 -10.24 5.45
CA PHE A 443 -0.07 -10.74 4.17
C PHE A 443 0.73 -11.93 3.65
N GLU A 444 0.06 -12.73 2.85
CA GLU A 444 0.60 -13.82 2.05
C GLU A 444 0.10 -13.67 0.61
N ASN A 445 1.00 -13.73 -0.37
CA ASN A 445 0.66 -13.63 -1.78
C ASN A 445 1.30 -14.76 -2.57
N THR A 446 0.47 -15.56 -3.25
CA THR A 446 0.91 -16.57 -4.20
C THR A 446 0.54 -16.12 -5.59
N ALA A 447 1.50 -15.99 -6.50
CA ALA A 447 1.29 -15.53 -7.86
C ALA A 447 1.96 -16.45 -8.89
N LEU A 448 1.26 -16.70 -10.00
CA LEU A 448 1.75 -17.45 -11.15
C LEU A 448 1.61 -16.61 -12.40
N THR A 449 2.73 -16.38 -13.08
CA THR A 449 2.74 -15.72 -14.39
C THR A 449 3.28 -16.67 -15.44
N ILE A 450 2.52 -16.91 -16.50
CA ILE A 450 2.95 -17.69 -17.65
C ILE A 450 3.06 -16.75 -18.84
N ASN A 451 4.26 -16.63 -19.40
CA ASN A 451 4.51 -15.90 -20.63
C ASN A 451 4.69 -16.90 -21.77
N GLY A 452 4.03 -16.63 -22.89
CA GLY A 452 4.12 -17.49 -24.06
C GLY A 452 4.07 -16.71 -25.35
N ARG A 453 4.43 -17.38 -26.44
CA ARG A 453 4.31 -16.87 -27.81
C ARG A 453 3.58 -17.88 -28.68
N VAL A 454 2.58 -17.42 -29.43
CA VAL A 454 1.87 -18.24 -30.40
C VAL A 454 1.95 -17.53 -31.75
N GLY A 455 2.80 -18.03 -32.63
CA GLY A 455 3.17 -17.32 -33.86
C GLY A 455 3.82 -15.98 -33.54
N ALA A 456 3.25 -14.88 -34.04
CA ALA A 456 3.77 -13.54 -33.74
C ALA A 456 3.17 -12.92 -32.45
N LEU A 457 2.15 -13.53 -31.87
CA LEU A 457 1.43 -12.96 -30.73
C LEU A 457 2.05 -13.37 -29.40
N LYS A 458 2.21 -12.41 -28.49
CA LYS A 458 2.58 -12.67 -27.09
C LYS A 458 1.32 -12.94 -26.28
N LEU A 459 1.33 -14.05 -25.54
CA LEU A 459 0.29 -14.46 -24.61
C LEU A 459 0.82 -14.35 -23.19
N VAL A 460 0.03 -13.79 -22.28
CA VAL A 460 0.35 -13.73 -20.85
C VAL A 460 -0.86 -14.17 -20.04
N TYR A 461 -0.66 -15.15 -19.17
CA TYR A 461 -1.57 -15.45 -18.10
C TYR A 461 -0.96 -14.99 -16.78
N ALA A 462 -1.72 -14.22 -15.99
CA ALA A 462 -1.37 -13.81 -14.64
C ALA A 462 -2.50 -14.21 -13.68
N GLY A 463 -2.19 -15.08 -12.73
CA GLY A 463 -3.13 -15.51 -11.69
C GLY A 463 -2.49 -15.33 -10.34
N ALA A 464 -3.26 -14.83 -9.36
CA ALA A 464 -2.74 -14.67 -8.02
C ALA A 464 -3.85 -14.74 -6.95
N TYR A 465 -3.43 -15.08 -5.75
CA TYR A 465 -4.24 -15.14 -4.56
C TYR A 465 -3.50 -14.49 -3.39
N LEU A 466 -4.05 -13.40 -2.88
CA LEU A 466 -3.55 -12.67 -1.73
C LEU A 466 -4.49 -12.89 -0.54
N VAL A 467 -3.90 -13.14 0.62
CA VAL A 467 -4.59 -13.13 1.92
C VAL A 467 -3.90 -12.11 2.80
N ARG A 468 -4.66 -11.15 3.34
CA ARG A 468 -4.17 -10.16 4.29
C ARG A 468 -5.01 -10.23 5.56
N ASN A 469 -4.36 -10.34 6.71
CA ASN A 469 -5.01 -10.34 8.01
C ASN A 469 -4.53 -9.13 8.79
N VAL A 470 -5.48 -8.35 9.30
CA VAL A 470 -5.21 -7.21 10.18
C VAL A 470 -5.80 -7.52 11.56
N GLU A 471 -5.04 -7.24 12.60
CA GLU A 471 -5.49 -7.25 13.98
C GLU A 471 -5.09 -5.94 14.63
N GLN A 472 -6.07 -5.11 14.95
CA GLN A 472 -5.87 -3.80 15.56
C GLN A 472 -6.57 -3.70 16.89
N VAL A 473 -5.89 -3.11 17.86
CA VAL A 473 -6.47 -2.68 19.14
C VAL A 473 -6.15 -1.21 19.34
N GLN A 474 -7.16 -0.43 19.72
CA GLN A 474 -7.01 1.00 20.02
C GLN A 474 -7.60 1.31 21.39
N ASP A 475 -6.92 2.19 22.13
CA ASP A 475 -7.54 2.84 23.29
C ASP A 475 -8.70 3.73 22.82
N TYR A 476 -9.86 3.52 23.40
CA TYR A 476 -11.09 4.24 23.05
C TYR A 476 -11.63 5.07 24.23
N THR A 477 -10.87 5.17 25.29
CA THR A 477 -11.27 5.85 26.54
C THR A 477 -11.65 7.31 26.34
N ASN A 478 -10.92 8.03 25.50
CA ASN A 478 -11.15 9.44 25.23
C ASN A 478 -12.46 9.72 24.48
N TYR A 479 -13.04 8.70 23.82
CA TYR A 479 -14.34 8.83 23.16
C TYR A 479 -15.47 9.23 24.11
N ALA A 480 -15.33 8.91 25.39
CA ALA A 480 -16.25 9.30 26.45
C ALA A 480 -16.34 10.81 26.69
N ARG A 481 -15.44 11.59 26.13
CA ARG A 481 -15.48 13.06 26.19
C ARG A 481 -16.47 13.68 25.20
N GLY A 482 -16.94 12.88 24.26
CA GLY A 482 -17.84 13.30 23.21
C GLY A 482 -19.26 13.65 23.66
N GLY A 483 -20.02 14.30 22.75
CA GLY A 483 -21.31 14.95 23.04
C GLY A 483 -22.44 14.05 23.42
N TYR A 484 -22.32 12.78 23.18
CA TYR A 484 -23.44 11.84 23.39
C TYR A 484 -23.37 11.10 24.73
N ALA A 485 -22.41 11.35 25.59
CA ALA A 485 -22.34 10.90 26.99
C ALA A 485 -22.51 9.38 27.21
N VAL A 486 -22.55 8.64 26.14
CA VAL A 486 -22.97 7.25 26.06
C VAL A 486 -22.03 6.35 26.83
N TYR A 487 -20.94 6.88 27.31
CA TYR A 487 -19.74 6.12 27.54
C TYR A 487 -19.28 6.06 28.98
N TYR A 488 -19.92 6.83 29.92
CA TYR A 488 -19.71 6.64 31.33
C TYR A 488 -20.65 5.58 31.85
N GLN A 489 -20.12 4.50 32.36
CA GLN A 489 -20.90 3.50 33.03
C GLN A 489 -21.17 3.93 34.48
N CYS A 490 -22.40 4.17 34.83
CA CYS A 490 -22.81 4.49 36.18
C CYS A 490 -23.86 3.49 36.64
N ALA A 491 -23.75 3.01 37.87
CA ALA A 491 -24.68 2.05 38.45
C ALA A 491 -25.09 2.45 39.87
N GLY A 492 -26.35 2.30 40.19
CA GLY A 492 -26.87 2.60 41.49
C GLY A 492 -28.39 2.39 41.63
N PRO A 493 -28.93 2.37 42.83
CA PRO A 493 -30.35 2.12 43.08
C PRO A 493 -31.27 3.27 42.67
N THR A 494 -30.75 4.48 42.56
CA THR A 494 -31.45 5.67 42.06
C THR A 494 -30.46 6.64 41.43
N LEU A 495 -30.93 7.58 40.60
CA LEU A 495 -30.12 8.66 40.06
C LEU A 495 -29.34 9.47 41.12
N ALA A 496 -29.88 9.62 42.29
CA ALA A 496 -29.23 10.30 43.42
C ALA A 496 -28.18 9.43 44.14
N ARG A 497 -28.12 8.13 43.88
CA ARG A 497 -27.22 7.17 44.50
C ARG A 497 -26.53 6.28 43.49
N VAL A 498 -25.98 6.90 42.47
CA VAL A 498 -25.16 6.21 41.46
C VAL A 498 -23.69 6.35 41.78
N GLN A 499 -22.93 5.33 41.42
CA GLN A 499 -21.51 5.36 41.32
C GLN A 499 -21.12 5.30 39.84
N CYS A 500 -20.35 6.24 39.36
CA CYS A 500 -19.85 6.26 38.00
C CYS A 500 -18.41 5.75 37.94
N PHE A 501 -18.11 5.10 36.85
CA PHE A 501 -16.79 4.59 36.52
C PHE A 501 -16.31 5.35 35.29
N THR A 502 -15.06 5.76 35.30
CA THR A 502 -14.46 6.36 34.10
C THR A 502 -14.45 5.31 32.99
N PRO A 503 -14.77 5.69 31.78
CA PRO A 503 -14.91 4.75 30.67
C PRO A 503 -13.55 4.31 30.18
N SER A 504 -13.04 3.21 30.72
CA SER A 504 -11.95 2.52 30.09
C SER A 504 -12.53 1.66 28.95
N ALA A 505 -12.19 2.00 27.73
CA ALA A 505 -12.74 1.29 26.57
C ALA A 505 -11.65 0.99 25.55
N THR A 506 -11.81 -0.11 24.82
CA THR A 506 -10.94 -0.52 23.72
C THR A 506 -11.75 -0.85 22.48
N TRP A 507 -11.23 -0.51 21.34
CA TRP A 507 -11.72 -0.91 20.03
C TRP A 507 -10.85 -2.03 19.49
N HIS A 508 -11.45 -3.15 19.15
CA HIS A 508 -10.79 -4.30 18.55
C HIS A 508 -11.30 -4.48 17.13
N ASP A 509 -10.39 -4.58 16.17
CA ASP A 509 -10.70 -4.80 14.77
C ASP A 509 -9.88 -5.99 14.26
N ARG A 510 -10.55 -6.95 13.65
CA ARG A 510 -9.95 -8.11 12.99
C ARG A 510 -10.49 -8.21 11.59
N GLU A 511 -9.61 -8.02 10.65
CA GLU A 511 -9.94 -8.13 9.23
C GLU A 511 -9.23 -9.32 8.59
N ARG A 512 -9.94 -10.03 7.75
CA ARG A 512 -9.37 -10.99 6.81
C ARG A 512 -9.78 -10.61 5.41
N ASN A 513 -8.83 -10.13 4.64
CA ASN A 513 -9.00 -9.77 3.24
C ASN A 513 -8.47 -10.90 2.35
N THR A 514 -9.27 -11.34 1.39
CA THR A 514 -8.86 -12.29 0.35
C THR A 514 -9.09 -11.67 -1.02
N HIS A 515 -8.08 -11.76 -1.88
CA HIS A 515 -8.10 -11.15 -3.18
C HIS A 515 -7.56 -12.12 -4.23
N GLN A 516 -8.45 -12.68 -5.03
CA GLN A 516 -8.12 -13.58 -6.13
C GLN A 516 -8.27 -12.85 -7.45
N SER A 517 -7.27 -12.94 -8.31
CA SER A 517 -7.31 -12.36 -9.65
C SER A 517 -6.81 -13.33 -10.72
N HIS A 518 -7.39 -13.24 -11.90
CA HIS A 518 -6.97 -13.98 -13.10
C HIS A 518 -7.07 -13.07 -14.31
N GLU A 519 -5.99 -12.97 -15.05
CA GLU A 519 -5.93 -12.21 -16.29
C GLU A 519 -5.32 -13.05 -17.40
N LEU A 520 -5.98 -13.08 -18.55
CA LEU A 520 -5.44 -13.63 -19.78
C LEU A 520 -5.36 -12.51 -20.80
N ARG A 521 -4.16 -12.19 -21.29
CA ARG A 521 -3.96 -11.11 -22.25
C ARG A 521 -3.14 -11.54 -23.46
N VAL A 522 -3.47 -10.99 -24.59
CA VAL A 522 -2.79 -11.20 -25.87
C VAL A 522 -2.34 -9.85 -26.42
N SER A 523 -1.12 -9.78 -26.93
CA SER A 523 -0.61 -8.58 -27.57
C SER A 523 0.14 -8.91 -28.87
N THR A 524 0.04 -7.97 -29.80
CA THR A 524 0.76 -8.01 -31.08
C THR A 524 2.21 -7.55 -30.89
N PRO A 525 3.12 -7.87 -31.83
CA PRO A 525 4.46 -7.31 -31.88
C PRO A 525 4.50 -5.79 -31.83
N ALA A 526 5.55 -5.26 -31.23
CA ALA A 526 5.71 -3.82 -31.02
C ALA A 526 6.09 -3.05 -32.29
N ASP A 527 6.62 -3.73 -33.30
CA ASP A 527 7.08 -3.19 -34.60
C ASP A 527 5.97 -3.09 -35.63
N TRP A 528 4.77 -3.61 -35.34
CA TRP A 528 3.63 -3.48 -36.25
C TRP A 528 3.07 -2.04 -36.25
N ARG A 529 2.65 -1.58 -37.43
CA ARG A 529 1.99 -0.28 -37.59
C ARG A 529 0.66 -0.19 -36.83
N VAL A 530 -0.08 -1.30 -36.72
CA VAL A 530 -1.25 -1.45 -35.88
C VAL A 530 -0.90 -2.43 -34.76
N ARG A 531 -0.83 -1.94 -33.56
CA ARG A 531 -0.51 -2.75 -32.39
C ARG A 531 -1.72 -2.84 -31.47
N GLY A 532 -1.97 -4.03 -30.97
CA GLY A 532 -3.11 -4.27 -30.09
C GLY A 532 -2.70 -4.99 -28.81
N ILE A 533 -3.42 -4.74 -27.74
CA ILE A 533 -3.48 -5.57 -26.55
C ILE A 533 -4.94 -5.76 -26.18
N GLY A 534 -5.33 -6.98 -25.85
CA GLY A 534 -6.66 -7.29 -25.34
C GLY A 534 -6.59 -8.35 -24.26
N GLY A 535 -7.56 -8.36 -23.38
CA GLY A 535 -7.56 -9.31 -22.28
C GLY A 535 -8.93 -9.56 -21.69
N LEU A 536 -9.00 -10.69 -20.98
CA LEU A 536 -10.11 -11.07 -20.11
C LEU A 536 -9.61 -11.05 -18.67
N PHE A 537 -10.43 -10.51 -17.78
CA PHE A 537 -10.10 -10.34 -16.37
C PHE A 537 -11.22 -10.85 -15.48
N TYR A 538 -10.85 -11.56 -14.43
CA TYR A 538 -11.72 -11.97 -13.34
C TYR A 538 -11.08 -11.62 -12.01
N GLU A 539 -11.86 -11.11 -11.08
CA GLU A 539 -11.45 -10.75 -9.74
C GLU A 539 -12.55 -11.13 -8.75
N ASN A 540 -12.13 -11.71 -7.63
CA ASN A 540 -12.99 -11.95 -6.47
C ASN A 540 -12.27 -11.38 -5.25
N TYR A 541 -12.84 -10.32 -4.71
CA TYR A 541 -12.32 -9.56 -3.59
C TYR A 541 -13.30 -9.64 -2.43
N GLN A 542 -12.85 -10.06 -1.26
CA GLN A 542 -13.69 -10.23 -0.09
C GLN A 542 -12.97 -9.74 1.16
N ILE A 543 -13.67 -8.98 1.96
CA ILE A 543 -13.27 -8.52 3.29
C ILE A 543 -14.21 -9.16 4.29
N GLN A 544 -13.65 -9.86 5.27
CA GLN A 544 -14.34 -10.33 6.47
C GLN A 544 -13.81 -9.50 7.62
N GLU A 545 -14.65 -8.72 8.26
CA GLU A 545 -14.29 -7.85 9.37
C GLU A 545 -15.12 -8.18 10.60
N GLN A 546 -14.45 -8.24 11.72
CA GLN A 546 -15.05 -8.36 13.04
C GLN A 546 -14.53 -7.21 13.89
N VAL A 547 -15.44 -6.35 14.29
CA VAL A 547 -15.17 -5.23 15.20
C VAL A 547 -15.90 -5.46 16.50
N ASP A 548 -15.22 -5.22 17.62
CA ASP A 548 -15.80 -5.23 18.96
C ASP A 548 -15.31 -3.98 19.72
N TRP A 549 -16.22 -3.29 20.39
CA TRP A 549 -15.90 -2.20 21.28
C TRP A 549 -16.24 -2.57 22.72
N PHE A 550 -15.20 -2.70 23.54
CA PHE A 550 -15.31 -3.17 24.91
C PHE A 550 -15.19 -2.05 25.93
N TYR A 551 -16.12 -2.00 26.87
CA TYR A 551 -15.90 -1.36 28.17
C TYR A 551 -15.13 -2.30 29.09
N LEU A 552 -14.02 -1.83 29.66
CA LEU A 552 -13.14 -2.63 30.52
C LEU A 552 -13.47 -2.49 32.01
N THR A 553 -14.24 -1.48 32.41
CA THR A 553 -14.72 -1.34 33.79
C THR A 553 -15.96 -2.21 33.99
N ALA A 554 -15.80 -3.29 34.74
CA ALA A 554 -16.94 -4.12 35.13
C ALA A 554 -17.81 -3.39 36.15
N LEU A 555 -19.10 -3.34 35.90
CA LEU A 555 -20.09 -2.87 36.90
C LEU A 555 -20.21 -3.91 37.99
N PRO A 556 -20.04 -3.56 39.30
CA PRO A 556 -20.23 -4.51 40.38
C PRO A 556 -21.72 -4.94 40.48
N ASP A 557 -21.95 -6.20 40.79
CA ASP A 557 -23.26 -6.78 41.10
C ASP A 557 -24.33 -6.63 40.03
N PHE A 558 -23.90 -6.60 38.80
CA PHE A 558 -24.81 -6.49 37.66
C PHE A 558 -25.58 -7.81 37.46
N ASN A 559 -26.92 -7.81 37.64
CA ASN A 559 -27.76 -8.97 37.38
C ASN A 559 -28.61 -8.75 36.11
N PRO A 560 -28.25 -9.40 35.00
CA PRO A 560 -28.92 -9.19 33.73
C PRO A 560 -30.29 -9.82 33.56
N ILE A 561 -30.64 -10.78 34.40
CA ILE A 561 -31.81 -11.66 34.21
C ILE A 561 -32.89 -11.46 35.31
N GLY A 562 -32.58 -10.65 36.33
CA GLY A 562 -33.51 -10.37 37.41
C GLY A 562 -34.42 -9.19 37.17
N PRO A 563 -35.47 -8.98 38.01
CA PRO A 563 -36.17 -7.72 38.01
C PRO A 563 -35.19 -6.58 38.21
N PRO A 564 -35.45 -5.37 37.68
CA PRO A 564 -34.52 -4.28 37.74
C PRO A 564 -34.05 -4.04 39.16
N THR A 565 -32.82 -4.41 39.47
CA THR A 565 -32.19 -4.23 40.77
C THR A 565 -31.75 -2.78 41.00
N GLY A 566 -32.32 -1.83 40.27
CA GLY A 566 -32.06 -0.41 40.47
C GLY A 566 -30.73 0.09 39.97
N TYR A 567 -30.04 -0.62 39.07
CA TYR A 567 -28.82 -0.12 38.41
C TYR A 567 -29.17 0.72 37.22
N TYR A 568 -28.65 1.91 37.19
CA TYR A 568 -28.82 2.86 36.11
C TYR A 568 -27.47 3.05 35.40
N ALA A 569 -27.46 2.85 34.11
CA ALA A 569 -26.39 3.35 33.31
C ALA A 569 -26.66 4.81 33.03
N VAL A 570 -25.64 5.62 33.16
CA VAL A 570 -25.77 7.05 32.92
C VAL A 570 -25.17 7.38 31.59
N ASN A 571 -26.00 7.36 30.60
CA ASN A 571 -25.66 7.93 29.30
C ASN A 571 -26.78 8.81 28.77
N GLY A 572 -27.59 9.38 29.65
CA GLY A 572 -28.67 10.26 29.23
C GLY A 572 -29.89 9.54 28.65
N SER A 573 -29.90 8.23 28.63
CA SER A 573 -30.92 7.40 27.99
C SER A 573 -31.81 6.69 29.02
N PRO A 574 -33.10 6.52 28.76
CA PRO A 574 -34.02 5.77 29.55
C PRO A 574 -33.81 4.26 29.61
N PHE A 575 -32.76 3.76 28.96
CA PHE A 575 -32.22 2.42 29.21
C PHE A 575 -32.06 2.03 30.65
N GLN A 576 -31.85 3.02 31.41
CA GLN A 576 -31.55 2.97 32.82
C GLN A 576 -32.60 2.30 33.65
N GLN A 577 -33.82 2.29 33.20
CA GLN A 577 -34.92 1.69 33.98
C GLN A 577 -35.06 0.19 33.81
N ASN A 578 -34.49 -0.38 32.74
CA ASN A 578 -34.75 -1.75 32.34
C ASN A 578 -33.52 -2.64 32.21
N GLY A 579 -32.38 -2.18 32.70
CA GLY A 579 -31.16 -2.99 32.67
C GLY A 579 -30.63 -3.27 31.24
N THR A 580 -30.85 -2.38 30.31
CA THR A 580 -30.50 -2.58 28.88
C THR A 580 -29.04 -2.52 28.59
N LEU A 581 -28.23 -1.89 29.44
CA LEU A 581 -26.77 -2.12 29.40
C LEU A 581 -26.44 -3.60 29.65
N ALA A 582 -27.34 -4.32 30.29
CA ALA A 582 -27.26 -5.75 30.41
C ALA A 582 -27.14 -6.48 29.07
N MET A 583 -27.73 -5.96 28.03
CA MET A 583 -27.68 -6.63 26.72
C MET A 583 -26.27 -6.64 26.14
N PHE A 584 -25.47 -5.62 26.44
CA PHE A 584 -24.14 -5.46 25.86
C PHE A 584 -23.03 -6.05 26.73
N SER A 585 -23.30 -6.20 28.04
CA SER A 585 -22.24 -6.52 28.99
C SER A 585 -22.37 -7.90 29.62
N THR A 586 -23.35 -8.73 29.24
CA THR A 586 -23.63 -9.95 29.93
C THR A 586 -23.14 -11.16 29.19
N PRO A 587 -22.24 -11.99 29.77
CA PRO A 587 -21.93 -13.29 29.22
C PRO A 587 -23.21 -14.10 29.06
N GLY A 588 -23.53 -14.57 27.86
CA GLY A 588 -24.73 -15.34 27.56
C GLY A 588 -25.97 -14.52 27.24
N ALA A 589 -25.90 -13.18 27.23
CA ALA A 589 -26.97 -12.39 26.64
C ALA A 589 -27.04 -12.71 25.13
N VAL A 590 -28.22 -13.20 24.76
CA VAL A 590 -28.48 -13.51 23.35
C VAL A 590 -28.90 -12.22 22.67
N PHE A 591 -28.01 -11.62 21.92
CA PHE A 591 -28.46 -10.79 20.81
C PHE A 591 -29.19 -11.69 19.84
N VAL A 592 -30.46 -11.42 19.60
CA VAL A 592 -31.20 -12.16 18.59
C VAL A 592 -31.04 -11.43 17.26
N PRO A 593 -29.93 -11.58 16.56
CA PRO A 593 -29.94 -11.31 15.15
C PRO A 593 -30.64 -12.48 14.52
N ALA A 594 -31.58 -12.25 13.70
CA ALA A 594 -32.09 -13.29 12.84
C ALA A 594 -31.30 -13.24 11.52
N PRO A 595 -31.09 -14.36 10.86
CA PRO A 595 -30.50 -15.55 11.43
C PRO A 595 -28.99 -15.36 11.73
N ALA A 596 -28.51 -16.11 12.73
CA ALA A 596 -27.06 -16.13 12.97
C ALA A 596 -26.32 -16.54 11.70
N THR A 597 -25.33 -15.75 11.32
CA THR A 597 -24.36 -16.12 10.28
C THR A 597 -23.11 -16.67 10.95
N SER A 598 -22.20 -17.27 10.18
CA SER A 598 -20.90 -17.69 10.69
C SER A 598 -20.07 -16.52 11.25
N ASN A 599 -20.41 -15.29 10.87
CA ASN A 599 -19.73 -14.06 11.25
C ASN A 599 -20.47 -13.31 12.37
N ASN A 600 -21.54 -13.83 12.87
CA ASN A 600 -22.38 -13.21 13.87
C ASN A 600 -22.67 -14.20 15.01
N PRO A 601 -21.75 -14.35 15.96
CA PRO A 601 -22.01 -15.15 17.13
C PRO A 601 -23.16 -14.53 17.95
N ASN A 602 -24.11 -15.35 18.35
CA ASN A 602 -25.27 -14.91 19.14
C ASN A 602 -24.91 -14.42 20.54
N ILE A 603 -23.66 -14.62 20.97
CA ILE A 603 -23.19 -14.33 22.33
C ILE A 603 -21.93 -13.47 22.19
N ARG A 604 -21.92 -12.33 22.88
CA ARG A 604 -20.78 -11.43 22.97
C ARG A 604 -20.10 -11.54 24.33
N PRO A 605 -18.77 -11.20 24.40
CA PRO A 605 -18.08 -11.07 25.67
C PRO A 605 -18.69 -10.01 26.58
N LEU A 606 -18.44 -10.13 27.89
CA LEU A 606 -18.84 -9.10 28.85
C LEU A 606 -18.17 -7.77 28.49
N GLY A 607 -18.93 -6.69 28.49
CA GLY A 607 -18.45 -5.35 28.22
C GLY A 607 -18.53 -4.91 26.76
N ASP A 608 -18.94 -5.80 25.85
CA ASP A 608 -19.13 -5.44 24.45
C ASP A 608 -20.32 -4.49 24.28
N ALA A 609 -20.04 -3.29 23.77
CA ALA A 609 -21.02 -2.23 23.60
C ALA A 609 -21.38 -1.93 22.14
N PHE A 610 -20.55 -2.37 21.22
CA PHE A 610 -20.75 -2.22 19.78
C PHE A 610 -20.01 -3.33 19.05
N PHE A 611 -20.61 -3.84 17.99
CA PHE A 611 -19.91 -4.76 17.09
C PHE A 611 -20.36 -4.64 15.66
N ASP A 612 -19.43 -4.97 14.77
CA ASP A 612 -19.68 -5.28 13.36
C ASP A 612 -19.11 -6.66 13.03
N ASP A 613 -19.95 -7.58 12.55
CA ASP A 613 -19.54 -8.84 11.95
C ASP A 613 -20.00 -8.85 10.48
N ILE A 614 -19.17 -8.34 9.62
CA ILE A 614 -19.54 -8.05 8.24
C ILE A 614 -18.61 -8.76 7.28
N THR A 615 -19.20 -9.34 6.24
CA THR A 615 -18.48 -9.78 5.05
C THR A 615 -18.97 -8.98 3.88
N ARG A 616 -18.06 -8.20 3.25
CA ARG A 616 -18.35 -7.42 2.06
C ARG A 616 -17.29 -7.64 0.99
N GLY A 617 -17.61 -7.28 -0.23
CA GLY A 617 -16.67 -7.38 -1.33
C GLY A 617 -17.32 -7.25 -2.66
N TYR A 618 -16.57 -7.57 -3.71
CA TYR A 618 -17.10 -7.59 -5.06
C TYR A 618 -16.48 -8.70 -5.91
N LYS A 619 -17.24 -9.11 -6.92
CA LYS A 619 -16.77 -9.96 -8.01
C LYS A 619 -16.82 -9.16 -9.29
N GLN A 620 -15.68 -9.04 -9.97
CA GLN A 620 -15.57 -8.32 -11.22
C GLN A 620 -15.23 -9.26 -12.37
N LYS A 621 -15.95 -9.10 -13.48
CA LYS A 621 -15.62 -9.69 -14.78
C LYS A 621 -15.41 -8.56 -15.76
N ALA A 622 -14.35 -8.62 -16.56
CA ALA A 622 -14.10 -7.59 -17.55
C ALA A 622 -13.46 -8.14 -18.82
N ALA A 623 -13.69 -7.44 -19.91
CA ALA A 623 -12.97 -7.60 -21.16
C ALA A 623 -12.46 -6.23 -21.60
N TYR A 624 -11.24 -6.15 -22.07
CA TYR A 624 -10.67 -4.90 -22.55
C TYR A 624 -9.86 -5.07 -23.83
N ALA A 625 -9.73 -3.98 -24.56
CA ALA A 625 -8.84 -3.88 -25.70
C ALA A 625 -8.28 -2.46 -25.80
N SER A 626 -7.05 -2.36 -26.28
CA SER A 626 -6.41 -1.08 -26.64
C SER A 626 -5.63 -1.29 -27.93
N VAL A 627 -5.79 -0.37 -28.86
CA VAL A 627 -5.14 -0.40 -30.17
C VAL A 627 -4.37 0.88 -30.37
N ASP A 628 -3.11 0.74 -30.77
CA ASP A 628 -2.26 1.83 -31.21
C ASP A 628 -2.18 1.78 -32.75
N PHE A 629 -2.44 2.88 -33.41
CA PHE A 629 -2.32 3.04 -34.85
C PHE A 629 -1.31 4.13 -35.18
N GLU A 630 -0.21 3.76 -35.86
CA GLU A 630 0.73 4.74 -36.36
C GLU A 630 0.15 5.43 -37.59
N VAL A 631 -0.44 6.59 -37.38
CA VAL A 631 -0.99 7.44 -38.44
C VAL A 631 0.14 7.85 -39.39
N VAL A 632 1.23 8.35 -38.79
CA VAL A 632 2.50 8.58 -39.49
C VAL A 632 3.55 7.67 -38.83
N PRO A 633 4.16 6.74 -39.60
CA PRO A 633 5.11 5.78 -39.02
C PRO A 633 6.20 6.47 -38.20
N GLN A 634 6.43 5.92 -37.00
CA GLN A 634 7.43 6.40 -36.02
C GLN A 634 7.25 7.85 -35.53
N THR A 635 6.24 8.59 -36.02
CA THR A 635 6.06 10.00 -35.68
C THR A 635 4.74 10.28 -34.96
N LEU A 636 3.61 9.84 -35.51
CA LEU A 636 2.28 10.15 -34.95
C LEU A 636 1.50 8.88 -34.70
N THR A 637 1.17 8.62 -33.44
CA THR A 637 0.41 7.45 -33.03
C THR A 637 -0.91 7.88 -32.37
N LEU A 638 -2.00 7.27 -32.78
CA LEU A 638 -3.31 7.35 -32.16
C LEU A 638 -3.53 6.06 -31.36
N THR A 639 -3.86 6.18 -30.09
CA THR A 639 -4.28 5.05 -29.23
C THR A 639 -5.75 5.19 -28.87
N ALA A 640 -6.51 4.12 -28.98
CA ALA A 640 -7.86 4.02 -28.45
C ALA A 640 -8.01 2.73 -27.67
N GLY A 641 -8.56 2.80 -26.46
CA GLY A 641 -8.78 1.65 -25.62
C GLY A 641 -10.09 1.74 -24.88
N THR A 642 -10.69 0.59 -24.60
CA THR A 642 -11.92 0.49 -23.81
C THR A 642 -11.92 -0.79 -22.99
N ARG A 643 -12.57 -0.73 -21.84
CA ARG A 643 -12.87 -1.87 -20.95
C ARG A 643 -14.35 -1.88 -20.64
N TYR A 644 -14.99 -2.99 -20.86
CA TYR A 644 -16.29 -3.28 -20.29
C TYR A 644 -16.08 -4.07 -19.00
N SER A 645 -16.67 -3.62 -17.90
CA SER A 645 -16.66 -4.33 -16.64
C SER A 645 -18.07 -4.52 -16.10
N SER A 646 -18.29 -5.65 -15.44
CA SER A 646 -19.46 -5.94 -14.63
C SER A 646 -18.97 -6.29 -13.24
N THR A 647 -19.33 -5.47 -12.25
CA THR A 647 -18.92 -5.59 -10.86
C THR A 647 -20.15 -5.83 -10.01
N ASN A 648 -20.21 -7.01 -9.39
CA ASN A 648 -21.26 -7.37 -8.44
C ASN A 648 -20.72 -7.15 -7.04
N THR A 649 -21.28 -6.20 -6.31
CA THR A 649 -20.93 -5.86 -4.92
C THR A 649 -21.97 -6.45 -4.00
N SER A 650 -21.53 -7.09 -2.92
CA SER A 650 -22.41 -7.68 -1.91
C SER A 650 -21.90 -7.40 -0.50
N GLU A 651 -22.85 -7.37 0.45
CA GLU A 651 -22.56 -7.24 1.88
C GLU A 651 -23.53 -8.09 2.67
N VAL A 652 -23.01 -8.86 3.63
CA VAL A 652 -23.78 -9.72 4.52
C VAL A 652 -23.20 -9.65 5.94
N GLY A 653 -23.98 -10.01 6.93
CA GLY A 653 -23.58 -10.04 8.32
C GLY A 653 -24.51 -9.25 9.21
N SER A 654 -23.96 -8.64 10.25
CA SER A 654 -24.73 -7.85 11.19
C SER A 654 -23.90 -6.75 11.84
N ALA A 655 -24.58 -5.70 12.27
CA ALA A 655 -24.03 -4.61 13.04
C ALA A 655 -24.94 -4.27 14.22
N VAL A 656 -24.37 -3.91 15.36
CA VAL A 656 -25.10 -3.44 16.53
C VAL A 656 -24.33 -2.36 17.28
N GLY A 657 -25.01 -1.28 17.61
CA GLY A 657 -24.48 -0.25 18.49
C GLY A 657 -25.42 0.02 19.66
N SER A 658 -24.86 0.30 20.82
CA SER A 658 -25.63 0.68 21.99
C SER A 658 -26.45 1.95 21.75
N GLU A 659 -25.93 2.85 20.95
CA GLU A 659 -26.53 4.14 20.60
C GLU A 659 -27.79 4.00 19.75
N THR A 660 -27.89 2.94 18.95
CA THR A 660 -29.11 2.72 18.13
C THR A 660 -30.37 2.58 18.96
N CYS A 661 -30.23 2.30 20.21
CA CYS A 661 -31.33 2.24 21.16
C CYS A 661 -31.76 3.61 21.70
N GLU A 662 -30.85 4.58 21.78
CA GLU A 662 -31.17 5.93 22.29
C GLU A 662 -32.11 6.70 21.37
N LEU A 663 -31.99 6.50 20.10
CA LEU A 663 -32.61 7.32 19.06
C LEU A 663 -34.06 6.96 18.78
N THR A 664 -34.49 5.80 19.24
CA THR A 664 -35.85 5.31 19.01
C THR A 664 -36.67 5.33 20.28
N TYR A 665 -36.26 6.13 21.25
CA TYR A 665 -36.97 6.20 22.54
C TYR A 665 -38.39 6.72 22.38
N ASN A 666 -39.33 5.81 22.70
CA ASN A 666 -40.70 6.14 23.04
C ASN A 666 -40.92 5.56 24.44
N PRO A 667 -41.30 6.37 25.44
CA PRO A 667 -41.50 5.94 26.82
C PRO A 667 -42.62 4.90 27.03
N ALA A 668 -43.34 4.52 25.98
CA ALA A 668 -44.40 3.54 26.07
C ALA A 668 -43.84 2.11 25.95
N PRO A 669 -44.17 1.18 26.85
CA PRO A 669 -43.84 -0.24 26.68
C PRO A 669 -44.58 -0.86 25.49
N PRO A 670 -43.99 -1.87 24.78
CA PRO A 670 -42.72 -2.52 25.09
C PRO A 670 -41.51 -1.70 24.67
N ASN A 671 -40.42 -1.71 25.44
CA ASN A 671 -39.18 -1.02 25.12
C ASN A 671 -38.66 -1.54 23.79
N PRO A 672 -38.61 -0.68 22.74
CA PRO A 672 -38.20 -1.12 21.41
C PRO A 672 -36.76 -1.66 21.35
N CYS A 673 -35.93 -1.28 22.31
CA CYS A 673 -34.55 -1.75 22.39
C CYS A 673 -34.44 -3.22 22.84
N LEU A 674 -35.38 -3.70 23.66
CA LEU A 674 -35.39 -5.11 24.04
C LEU A 674 -35.79 -6.04 22.90
N ASN A 675 -36.43 -5.51 21.87
CA ASN A 675 -36.92 -6.27 20.70
C ASN A 675 -36.17 -5.95 19.42
N ARG A 676 -35.19 -5.03 19.44
CA ARG A 676 -34.34 -4.81 18.27
C ARG A 676 -33.27 -5.88 18.21
N SER A 677 -33.41 -6.75 17.23
CA SER A 677 -32.31 -7.53 16.70
C SER A 677 -31.20 -6.61 16.27
N ALA A 678 -29.96 -7.07 16.35
CA ALA A 678 -28.84 -6.52 15.54
C ALA A 678 -29.33 -6.26 14.12
N ILE A 679 -28.81 -5.23 13.48
CA ILE A 679 -29.10 -4.96 12.07
C ILE A 679 -28.67 -6.20 11.29
N ASN A 680 -29.63 -6.86 10.70
CA ASN A 680 -29.43 -8.08 9.95
C ASN A 680 -29.26 -7.74 8.47
N LEU A 681 -28.01 -7.52 8.04
CA LEU A 681 -27.69 -7.19 6.66
C LEU A 681 -28.04 -8.31 5.69
N ASN A 682 -28.18 -9.54 6.18
CA ASN A 682 -28.63 -10.66 5.33
C ASN A 682 -30.10 -10.52 4.90
N ALA A 683 -30.92 -9.87 5.73
CA ALA A 683 -32.33 -9.62 5.43
C ALA A 683 -32.53 -8.42 4.47
N GLU A 684 -31.52 -7.57 4.35
CA GLU A 684 -31.55 -6.41 3.45
C GLU A 684 -31.21 -6.77 2.00
N GLU A 685 -30.77 -8.01 1.74
CA GLU A 685 -30.40 -8.52 0.41
C GLU A 685 -29.45 -7.58 -0.33
N LEU A 686 -28.36 -7.18 0.36
CA LEU A 686 -27.39 -6.21 -0.14
C LEU A 686 -26.53 -6.83 -1.23
N ASP A 687 -27.06 -6.85 -2.45
CA ASP A 687 -26.40 -7.31 -3.68
C ASP A 687 -26.74 -6.37 -4.82
N ARG A 688 -25.70 -5.79 -5.45
CA ARG A 688 -25.86 -4.91 -6.61
C ARG A 688 -24.79 -5.12 -7.65
N THR A 689 -25.25 -5.13 -8.92
CA THR A 689 -24.35 -5.18 -10.06
C THR A 689 -24.27 -3.82 -10.74
N PHE A 690 -23.04 -3.34 -10.88
CA PHE A 690 -22.72 -2.15 -11.66
C PHE A 690 -21.95 -2.57 -12.90
N SER A 691 -22.33 -2.06 -14.08
CA SER A 691 -21.61 -2.37 -15.31
C SER A 691 -21.48 -1.14 -16.19
N GLY A 692 -20.47 -1.13 -17.04
CA GLY A 692 -20.24 -0.02 -17.94
C GLY A 692 -18.89 -0.06 -18.62
N PHE A 693 -18.70 0.91 -19.50
CA PHE A 693 -17.45 1.11 -20.23
C PHE A 693 -16.60 2.17 -19.56
N LYS A 694 -15.28 1.95 -19.54
CA LYS A 694 -14.25 2.95 -19.26
C LYS A 694 -13.27 2.95 -20.41
N SER A 695 -13.02 4.12 -20.94
CA SER A 695 -12.28 4.27 -22.19
C SER A 695 -11.11 5.23 -22.02
N ARG A 696 -10.15 5.14 -22.93
CA ARG A 696 -9.06 6.08 -23.09
C ARG A 696 -8.83 6.36 -24.58
N ALA A 697 -8.36 7.57 -24.86
CA ALA A 697 -7.85 7.95 -26.17
C ALA A 697 -6.58 8.76 -25.95
N ASN A 698 -5.59 8.51 -26.78
CA ASN A 698 -4.31 9.22 -26.71
C ASN A 698 -3.84 9.54 -28.11
N LEU A 699 -3.29 10.74 -28.29
CA LEU A 699 -2.56 11.15 -29.46
C LEU A 699 -1.14 11.47 -29.04
N SER A 700 -0.17 10.72 -29.54
CA SER A 700 1.25 10.95 -29.25
C SER A 700 1.99 11.34 -30.50
N TRP A 701 2.71 12.45 -30.42
CA TRP A 701 3.53 12.99 -31.49
C TRP A 701 5.01 12.97 -31.08
N LYS A 702 5.76 12.07 -31.69
CA LYS A 702 7.21 11.99 -31.58
C LYS A 702 7.82 13.01 -32.56
N VAL A 703 8.09 14.21 -32.06
CA VAL A 703 8.63 15.30 -32.88
C VAL A 703 10.01 14.93 -33.42
N ASN A 704 10.84 14.27 -32.61
CA ASN A 704 12.09 13.62 -32.94
C ASN A 704 12.38 12.50 -31.89
N GLU A 705 13.54 11.88 -31.92
CA GLU A 705 13.89 10.79 -31.01
C GLU A 705 13.92 11.20 -29.54
N ASP A 706 14.16 12.46 -29.26
CA ASP A 706 14.33 13.03 -27.92
C ASP A 706 13.16 13.90 -27.47
N PHE A 707 12.11 14.07 -28.30
CA PHE A 707 10.95 14.88 -27.95
C PHE A 707 9.63 14.21 -28.31
N LEU A 708 8.87 13.81 -27.29
CA LEU A 708 7.51 13.32 -27.37
C LEU A 708 6.55 14.34 -26.77
N LEU A 709 5.51 14.72 -27.51
CA LEU A 709 4.35 15.47 -27.05
C LEU A 709 3.13 14.54 -27.11
N TYR A 710 2.25 14.61 -26.12
CA TYR A 710 1.05 13.79 -26.13
C TYR A 710 -0.17 14.49 -25.53
N TYR A 711 -1.35 14.08 -25.98
CA TYR A 711 -2.62 14.41 -25.35
C TYR A 711 -3.35 13.12 -25.00
N THR A 712 -3.82 13.02 -23.74
CA THR A 712 -4.54 11.87 -23.21
C THR A 712 -5.89 12.28 -22.66
N TRP A 713 -6.94 11.61 -23.11
CA TRP A 713 -8.24 11.54 -22.45
C TRP A 713 -8.41 10.17 -21.84
N SER A 714 -8.74 10.09 -20.55
CA SER A 714 -8.88 8.80 -19.85
C SER A 714 -9.94 8.84 -18.76
N GLN A 715 -10.49 7.66 -18.44
CA GLN A 715 -11.54 7.49 -17.45
C GLN A 715 -11.15 6.45 -16.39
N GLY A 716 -11.56 6.73 -15.13
CA GLY A 716 -11.46 5.83 -13.99
C GLY A 716 -12.76 5.74 -13.21
N PHE A 717 -12.82 4.81 -12.25
CA PHE A 717 -13.98 4.63 -11.38
C PHE A 717 -13.62 3.82 -10.13
N ARG A 718 -14.40 4.04 -9.06
CA ARG A 718 -14.50 3.14 -7.91
C ARG A 718 -15.81 2.38 -7.93
N ALA A 719 -15.82 1.20 -7.33
CA ALA A 719 -17.06 0.46 -7.10
C ALA A 719 -17.98 1.20 -6.12
N GLY A 720 -19.27 1.07 -6.29
CA GLY A 720 -20.26 1.43 -5.29
C GLY A 720 -20.30 0.38 -4.16
N GLY A 721 -21.05 0.68 -3.12
CA GLY A 721 -21.19 -0.18 -1.95
C GLY A 721 -22.47 0.10 -1.18
N PHE A 722 -22.49 -0.32 0.08
CA PHE A 722 -23.64 -0.20 0.97
C PHE A 722 -23.26 0.53 2.24
N ASN A 723 -24.27 1.12 2.89
CA ASN A 723 -24.22 1.65 4.24
C ASN A 723 -24.88 0.64 5.19
N ARG A 724 -24.27 0.40 6.33
CA ARG A 724 -24.66 -0.65 7.28
C ARG A 724 -26.00 -0.42 7.96
N THR A 725 -26.43 0.83 8.01
CA THR A 725 -27.62 1.18 8.80
C THR A 725 -28.64 1.89 7.94
N PRO A 726 -29.72 1.22 7.56
CA PRO A 726 -30.89 1.92 7.06
C PRO A 726 -31.56 2.63 8.24
N PHE A 727 -31.65 3.97 8.17
CA PHE A 727 -32.39 4.72 9.17
C PHE A 727 -33.89 4.58 8.94
N PRO A 728 -34.67 4.25 9.99
CA PRO A 728 -36.10 4.40 9.90
C PRO A 728 -36.45 5.86 9.62
N ALA A 729 -37.33 6.08 8.65
CA ALA A 729 -37.96 7.36 8.44
C ALA A 729 -38.63 7.81 9.77
N GLY A 730 -38.38 9.03 10.20
CA GLY A 730 -39.04 9.64 11.32
C GLY A 730 -38.23 9.84 12.61
N SER A 731 -36.96 9.44 12.66
CA SER A 731 -36.09 9.84 13.77
C SER A 731 -35.52 11.26 13.55
N ASN A 732 -35.21 11.96 14.65
CA ASN A 732 -34.68 13.31 14.66
C ASN A 732 -33.60 13.52 13.58
N SER A 733 -33.81 14.51 12.73
CA SER A 733 -32.85 14.80 11.66
C SER A 733 -31.51 15.23 12.25
N PRO A 734 -30.37 14.64 11.81
CA PRO A 734 -29.07 15.14 12.19
C PRO A 734 -28.81 16.57 11.67
N LEU A 735 -29.67 17.03 10.77
CA LEU A 735 -29.58 18.35 10.15
C LEU A 735 -30.23 19.46 10.97
N ALA A 736 -30.94 19.12 12.08
CA ALA A 736 -31.52 20.12 12.93
C ALA A 736 -31.71 19.64 14.37
N PRO A 737 -31.17 20.33 15.37
CA PRO A 737 -31.51 20.11 16.76
C PRO A 737 -33.02 20.32 16.99
N ASN A 738 -33.56 19.66 18.02
CA ASN A 738 -34.98 19.74 18.39
C ASN A 738 -35.52 21.18 18.36
N GLY A 739 -36.59 21.40 17.59
CA GLY A 739 -37.27 22.70 17.52
C GLY A 739 -36.78 23.68 16.43
N GLU A 740 -35.77 23.32 15.65
CA GLU A 740 -35.26 24.13 14.56
C GLU A 740 -36.11 23.97 13.28
N PRO A 741 -36.06 24.96 12.34
CA PRO A 741 -36.83 24.88 11.09
C PRO A 741 -36.61 23.60 10.26
N GLY A 742 -35.45 22.98 10.38
CA GLY A 742 -35.12 21.72 9.70
C GLY A 742 -35.92 20.56 10.24
N GLN A 743 -36.23 20.51 11.55
CA GLN A 743 -37.03 19.44 12.14
C GLN A 743 -38.45 19.43 11.59
N ALA A 744 -39.08 20.61 11.49
CA ALA A 744 -40.45 20.70 10.93
C ALA A 744 -40.52 20.25 9.47
N GLN A 745 -39.47 20.46 8.69
CA GLN A 745 -39.39 19.94 7.31
C GLN A 745 -39.12 18.43 7.30
N ALA A 746 -38.23 17.95 8.16
CA ALA A 746 -37.99 16.51 8.31
C ALA A 746 -39.29 15.78 8.67
N ASP A 747 -40.05 16.28 9.64
CA ASP A 747 -41.34 15.73 10.05
C ASP A 747 -42.35 15.69 8.91
N LYS A 748 -42.38 16.74 8.09
CA LYS A 748 -43.25 16.84 6.93
C LYS A 748 -42.91 15.83 5.82
N HIS A 749 -41.66 15.51 5.64
CA HIS A 749 -41.13 14.65 4.58
C HIS A 749 -40.75 13.24 5.05
N GLY A 750 -41.16 12.86 6.28
CA GLY A 750 -40.88 11.52 6.83
C GLY A 750 -39.47 11.32 7.35
N GLY A 751 -38.70 12.40 7.50
CA GLY A 751 -37.34 12.38 8.04
C GLY A 751 -36.24 12.34 6.96
N TYR A 752 -35.00 12.40 7.42
CA TYR A 752 -33.82 12.19 6.59
C TYR A 752 -33.51 10.69 6.47
N VAL A 753 -33.17 10.22 5.29
CA VAL A 753 -32.77 8.83 5.07
C VAL A 753 -31.34 8.77 4.54
N THR A 754 -30.49 8.07 5.26
CA THR A 754 -29.19 7.66 4.72
C THR A 754 -29.43 6.62 3.62
N PRO A 755 -28.91 6.83 2.40
CA PRO A 755 -29.05 5.85 1.35
C PRO A 755 -28.45 4.51 1.78
N LEU A 756 -29.20 3.42 1.64
CA LEU A 756 -28.70 2.08 1.91
C LEU A 756 -27.52 1.71 1.00
N ALA A 757 -27.45 2.28 -0.19
CA ALA A 757 -26.40 2.04 -1.14
C ALA A 757 -25.88 3.37 -1.73
N PHE A 758 -24.60 3.41 -2.00
CA PHE A 758 -23.97 4.49 -2.76
C PHE A 758 -23.48 3.98 -4.12
N ALA A 759 -23.59 4.84 -5.11
CA ALA A 759 -23.25 4.51 -6.50
C ALA A 759 -21.71 4.61 -6.73
N PRO A 760 -21.19 3.96 -7.78
CA PRO A 760 -19.86 4.23 -8.29
C PRO A 760 -19.67 5.71 -8.59
N ASP A 761 -18.51 6.25 -8.27
CA ASP A 761 -18.07 7.55 -8.78
C ASP A 761 -17.21 7.39 -10.04
N SER A 762 -16.85 8.47 -10.67
CA SER A 762 -16.10 8.42 -11.92
C SER A 762 -15.26 9.67 -12.12
N LEU A 763 -14.04 9.44 -12.55
CA LEU A 763 -13.06 10.45 -12.89
C LEU A 763 -12.84 10.50 -14.40
N THR A 764 -12.77 11.69 -14.98
CA THR A 764 -12.38 11.93 -16.36
C THR A 764 -11.21 12.89 -16.38
N ASN A 765 -10.12 12.50 -17.04
CA ASN A 765 -8.88 13.27 -17.17
C ASN A 765 -8.71 13.78 -18.60
N ASN A 766 -8.26 15.01 -18.74
CA ASN A 766 -7.70 15.60 -19.95
C ASN A 766 -6.28 16.07 -19.63
N GLU A 767 -5.30 15.54 -20.31
CA GLU A 767 -3.89 15.73 -20.02
C GLU A 767 -3.10 16.04 -21.29
N LEU A 768 -2.32 17.13 -21.26
CA LEU A 768 -1.32 17.47 -22.27
C LEU A 768 0.07 17.35 -21.62
N GLY A 769 0.89 16.45 -22.12
CA GLY A 769 2.20 16.21 -21.53
C GLY A 769 3.32 16.17 -22.55
N TRP A 770 4.53 16.27 -22.03
CA TRP A 770 5.78 16.21 -22.80
C TRP A 770 6.81 15.32 -22.12
N LYS A 771 7.65 14.68 -22.96
CA LYS A 771 8.83 13.93 -22.51
C LYS A 771 9.99 14.32 -23.41
N THR A 772 11.05 14.84 -22.80
CA THR A 772 12.14 15.44 -23.55
C THR A 772 13.51 15.04 -23.01
N MET A 773 14.46 14.91 -23.91
CA MET A 773 15.87 14.72 -23.62
C MET A 773 16.67 15.84 -24.28
N TRP A 774 17.61 16.44 -23.57
CA TRP A 774 18.41 17.57 -24.00
C TRP A 774 19.89 17.33 -23.72
N MET A 775 20.78 18.14 -24.36
CA MET A 775 22.21 18.15 -24.08
C MET A 775 22.84 16.75 -24.25
N ASP A 776 22.65 16.14 -25.42
CA ASP A 776 23.11 14.79 -25.72
C ASP A 776 22.63 13.78 -24.68
N ARG A 777 21.32 13.85 -24.33
CA ARG A 777 20.63 12.98 -23.37
C ARG A 777 21.13 13.07 -21.92
N ARG A 778 21.82 14.16 -21.57
CA ARG A 778 22.27 14.44 -20.19
C ARG A 778 21.21 15.12 -19.33
N LEU A 779 20.18 15.71 -19.93
CA LEU A 779 19.05 16.33 -19.25
C LEU A 779 17.75 15.71 -19.74
N GLN A 780 17.04 15.05 -18.86
CA GLN A 780 15.66 14.64 -19.04
C GLN A 780 14.73 15.67 -18.39
N TRP A 781 13.69 16.09 -19.11
CA TRP A 781 12.67 16.97 -18.57
C TRP A 781 11.29 16.53 -19.05
N ASN A 782 10.47 16.04 -18.14
CA ASN A 782 9.12 15.56 -18.39
C ASN A 782 8.11 16.40 -17.63
N GLY A 783 6.87 16.44 -18.10
CA GLY A 783 5.80 17.11 -17.39
C GLY A 783 4.45 16.96 -18.05
N ALA A 784 3.41 17.42 -17.35
CA ALA A 784 2.06 17.44 -17.86
C ALA A 784 1.24 18.59 -17.25
N ILE A 785 0.27 19.05 -18.00
CA ILE A 785 -0.81 19.91 -17.55
C ILE A 785 -2.09 19.09 -17.65
N TYR A 786 -2.90 19.08 -16.60
CA TYR A 786 -4.08 18.27 -16.57
C TYR A 786 -5.30 18.98 -15.97
N GLN A 787 -6.47 18.49 -16.36
CA GLN A 787 -7.75 18.78 -15.75
C GLN A 787 -8.49 17.47 -15.51
N GLU A 788 -8.94 17.26 -14.29
CA GLU A 788 -9.67 16.09 -13.84
C GLU A 788 -11.05 16.49 -13.29
N ASP A 789 -12.11 15.93 -13.87
CA ASP A 789 -13.48 16.13 -13.44
C ASP A 789 -13.96 14.88 -12.70
N TRP A 790 -14.18 15.01 -11.39
CA TRP A 790 -14.58 13.93 -10.50
C TRP A 790 -16.07 14.05 -10.17
N ASN A 791 -16.86 13.08 -10.60
CA ASN A 791 -18.30 13.13 -10.55
C ASN A 791 -18.87 12.19 -9.49
N ARG A 792 -19.85 12.68 -8.73
CA ARG A 792 -20.55 11.91 -7.67
C ARG A 792 -19.59 11.32 -6.65
N THR A 793 -18.61 12.09 -6.25
CA THR A 793 -17.54 11.70 -5.34
C THR A 793 -18.09 10.97 -4.12
N GLN A 794 -17.54 9.80 -3.82
CA GLN A 794 -17.86 9.09 -2.59
C GLN A 794 -17.17 9.81 -1.43
N ILE A 795 -17.96 10.41 -0.53
CA ILE A 795 -17.49 11.10 0.65
C ILE A 795 -17.94 10.38 1.92
N GLY A 796 -17.05 10.28 2.89
CA GLY A 796 -17.41 9.86 4.24
C GLY A 796 -18.18 10.96 4.96
N ALA A 797 -19.28 10.62 5.58
CA ALA A 797 -20.04 11.48 6.47
C ALA A 797 -20.30 10.73 7.79
N TYR A 798 -20.43 11.46 8.87
CA TYR A 798 -20.78 10.88 10.15
C TYR A 798 -22.25 11.14 10.44
N GLY A 799 -23.00 10.07 10.66
CA GLY A 799 -24.41 10.17 11.03
C GLY A 799 -24.55 10.41 12.53
N PHE A 800 -24.85 11.65 12.94
CA PHE A 800 -25.04 11.99 14.36
C PHE A 800 -26.06 11.14 15.09
N VAL A 801 -27.07 10.70 14.34
CA VAL A 801 -28.22 9.98 14.89
C VAL A 801 -27.85 8.52 15.19
N ILE A 802 -26.76 8.00 14.63
CA ILE A 802 -26.33 6.62 14.80
C ILE A 802 -24.90 6.46 15.25
N ALA A 803 -24.20 7.57 15.43
CA ALA A 803 -22.78 7.54 15.78
C ALA A 803 -21.94 6.66 14.84
N GLU A 804 -22.31 6.54 13.57
CA GLU A 804 -21.64 5.72 12.57
C GLU A 804 -21.18 6.50 11.34
N GLY A 805 -20.07 6.06 10.79
CA GLY A 805 -19.60 6.53 9.49
C GLY A 805 -20.46 5.97 8.35
N VAL A 806 -20.90 6.86 7.45
CA VAL A 806 -21.65 6.50 6.24
C VAL A 806 -20.96 7.06 5.01
N THR A 807 -21.11 6.40 3.88
CA THR A 807 -20.62 6.89 2.59
C THR A 807 -21.79 7.44 1.77
N LEU A 808 -21.63 8.66 1.29
CA LEU A 808 -22.61 9.34 0.45
C LEU A 808 -22.01 9.66 -0.91
N ASN A 809 -22.83 9.73 -1.94
CA ASN A 809 -22.44 10.37 -3.20
C ASN A 809 -22.55 11.87 -3.03
N GLY A 810 -21.42 12.51 -2.81
CA GLY A 810 -21.29 13.94 -2.62
C GLY A 810 -21.40 14.75 -3.91
N GLY A 811 -20.73 15.89 -3.93
CA GLY A 811 -20.72 16.79 -5.09
C GLY A 811 -19.77 16.32 -6.21
N ASN A 812 -19.61 17.19 -7.18
CA ASN A 812 -18.60 17.05 -8.22
C ASN A 812 -17.44 17.99 -7.92
N TYR A 813 -16.24 17.45 -8.02
CA TYR A 813 -15.02 18.24 -7.89
C TYR A 813 -14.30 18.36 -9.24
N ARG A 814 -13.58 19.46 -9.40
CA ARG A 814 -12.63 19.67 -10.47
C ARG A 814 -11.24 19.84 -9.87
N VAL A 815 -10.26 19.17 -10.44
CA VAL A 815 -8.85 19.36 -10.12
C VAL A 815 -8.12 19.73 -11.40
N HIS A 816 -7.31 20.76 -11.35
CA HIS A 816 -6.39 21.10 -12.42
C HIS A 816 -5.02 21.40 -11.85
N GLY A 817 -4.00 21.08 -12.62
CA GLY A 817 -2.64 21.23 -12.13
C GLY A 817 -1.57 21.07 -13.20
N VAL A 818 -0.36 21.22 -12.71
CA VAL A 818 0.87 21.05 -13.50
C VAL A 818 1.83 20.20 -12.69
N GLU A 819 2.39 19.20 -13.31
CA GLU A 819 3.44 18.39 -12.71
C GLU A 819 4.66 18.33 -13.63
N THR A 820 5.85 18.26 -13.05
CA THR A 820 7.09 18.21 -13.79
C THR A 820 8.16 17.45 -13.03
N SER A 821 9.02 16.76 -13.76
CA SER A 821 10.19 16.08 -13.23
C SER A 821 11.40 16.27 -14.14
N GLY A 822 12.56 16.35 -13.54
CA GLY A 822 13.81 16.52 -14.27
C GLY A 822 14.93 15.69 -13.66
N VAL A 823 15.80 15.16 -14.54
CA VAL A 823 17.07 14.51 -14.16
C VAL A 823 18.16 15.13 -15.02
N ALA A 824 19.16 15.72 -14.38
CA ALA A 824 20.28 16.36 -15.08
C ALA A 824 21.60 15.76 -14.61
N ARG A 825 22.36 15.19 -15.54
CA ARG A 825 23.78 14.85 -15.32
C ARG A 825 24.63 16.05 -15.66
N VAL A 826 24.86 16.90 -14.66
CA VAL A 826 25.51 18.21 -14.82
C VAL A 826 26.98 18.04 -15.16
N THR A 827 27.64 17.08 -14.52
CA THR A 827 29.01 16.62 -14.83
C THR A 827 29.05 15.10 -14.79
N SER A 828 30.14 14.47 -15.13
CA SER A 828 30.32 13.01 -15.00
C SER A 828 30.06 12.49 -13.59
N GLY A 829 30.25 13.30 -12.55
CA GLY A 829 29.99 12.95 -11.17
C GLY A 829 28.73 13.56 -10.56
N LEU A 830 28.17 14.67 -11.08
CA LEU A 830 27.06 15.39 -10.46
C LEU A 830 25.76 15.10 -11.20
N THR A 831 24.82 14.47 -10.49
CA THR A 831 23.43 14.29 -10.92
C THR A 831 22.50 15.09 -10.03
N ILE A 832 21.56 15.83 -10.63
CA ILE A 832 20.50 16.56 -9.96
C ILE A 832 19.16 15.99 -10.45
N GLU A 833 18.31 15.61 -9.50
CA GLU A 833 16.95 15.18 -9.76
C GLU A 833 15.97 16.12 -9.07
N THR A 834 14.86 16.41 -9.72
CA THR A 834 13.84 17.29 -9.20
C THR A 834 12.47 16.85 -9.64
N GLY A 835 11.49 17.11 -8.79
CA GLY A 835 10.08 16.92 -9.08
C GLY A 835 9.24 18.00 -8.43
N ALA A 836 8.19 18.46 -9.08
CA ALA A 836 7.25 19.42 -8.54
C ALA A 836 5.84 19.19 -9.09
N ALA A 837 4.84 19.43 -8.25
CA ALA A 837 3.43 19.41 -8.62
C ALA A 837 2.70 20.61 -8.00
N TRP A 838 1.86 21.25 -8.80
CA TRP A 838 0.89 22.29 -8.38
C TRP A 838 -0.51 21.77 -8.67
N ASN A 839 -1.36 21.77 -7.63
CA ASN A 839 -2.73 21.29 -7.70
C ASN A 839 -3.70 22.37 -7.21
N HIS A 840 -4.80 22.49 -7.90
CA HIS A 840 -5.94 23.27 -7.44
C HIS A 840 -7.21 22.43 -7.55
N SER A 841 -7.87 22.19 -6.43
CA SER A 841 -9.12 21.43 -6.36
C SER A 841 -10.25 22.32 -5.91
N GLU A 842 -11.43 22.16 -6.49
CA GLU A 842 -12.62 22.93 -6.14
C GLU A 842 -13.91 22.11 -6.28
N LEU A 843 -14.84 22.29 -5.36
CA LEU A 843 -16.21 21.81 -5.47
C LEU A 843 -16.96 22.64 -6.52
N VAL A 844 -17.26 22.06 -7.68
CA VAL A 844 -17.97 22.75 -8.79
C VAL A 844 -19.47 22.52 -8.77
N LYS A 845 -19.95 21.46 -8.11
CA LYS A 845 -21.36 21.15 -7.96
C LYS A 845 -21.59 20.43 -6.64
N GLN A 846 -22.50 20.92 -5.82
CA GLN A 846 -22.91 20.27 -4.58
C GLN A 846 -23.70 18.99 -4.81
N GLY A 847 -23.61 18.04 -3.89
CA GLY A 847 -24.40 16.82 -3.88
C GLY A 847 -25.90 17.08 -3.67
N THR A 848 -26.71 16.19 -4.19
CA THR A 848 -28.16 16.21 -3.95
C THR A 848 -28.50 15.14 -2.93
N TYR A 849 -29.10 15.54 -1.82
CA TYR A 849 -29.55 14.66 -0.73
C TYR A 849 -31.07 14.65 -0.69
N LEU A 850 -31.67 13.55 -0.28
CA LEU A 850 -33.11 13.35 -0.37
C LEU A 850 -33.73 13.16 1.04
N TRP A 851 -34.93 13.65 1.19
CA TRP A 851 -35.80 13.26 2.29
C TRP A 851 -36.33 11.84 2.08
N ALA A 852 -36.96 11.26 3.13
CA ALA A 852 -37.52 9.91 3.07
C ALA A 852 -38.60 9.73 1.99
N ASP A 853 -39.33 10.80 1.62
CA ASP A 853 -40.31 10.81 0.56
C ASP A 853 -39.70 10.95 -0.86
N GLY A 854 -38.38 10.98 -0.97
CA GLY A 854 -37.65 11.14 -2.22
C GLY A 854 -37.54 12.57 -2.73
N THR A 855 -38.02 13.57 -2.00
CA THR A 855 -37.88 14.98 -2.40
C THR A 855 -36.48 15.50 -2.07
N PRO A 856 -35.87 16.35 -2.95
CA PRO A 856 -34.57 16.95 -2.66
C PRO A 856 -34.59 17.90 -1.46
N ILE A 857 -33.55 17.80 -0.63
CA ILE A 857 -33.35 18.69 0.51
C ILE A 857 -32.85 20.05 0.00
N ASN A 858 -33.60 21.10 0.33
CA ASN A 858 -33.17 22.47 0.06
C ASN A 858 -32.45 23.08 1.27
N PHE A 859 -31.15 22.87 1.35
CA PHE A 859 -30.30 23.36 2.47
C PHE A 859 -30.34 24.86 2.61
N GLY A 860 -30.44 25.63 1.53
CA GLY A 860 -30.53 27.09 1.56
C GLY A 860 -31.80 27.56 2.22
N ALA A 861 -32.94 26.93 1.91
CA ALA A 861 -34.21 27.23 2.55
C ALA A 861 -34.21 26.88 4.04
N LEU A 862 -33.49 25.85 4.44
CA LEU A 862 -33.32 25.43 5.82
C LEU A 862 -32.29 26.27 6.58
N LYS A 863 -31.53 27.10 5.91
CA LYS A 863 -30.35 27.84 6.44
C LYS A 863 -29.31 26.87 7.04
N LEU A 864 -29.21 25.69 6.49
CA LEU A 864 -28.24 24.66 6.86
C LEU A 864 -27.15 24.56 5.80
N PRO A 865 -25.90 24.19 6.17
CA PRO A 865 -24.87 23.94 5.20
C PRO A 865 -25.12 22.61 4.45
N ASN A 866 -24.78 22.59 3.16
CA ASN A 866 -24.82 21.34 2.39
C ASN A 866 -23.67 20.42 2.84
N PRO A 867 -23.89 19.08 3.03
CA PRO A 867 -22.85 18.13 3.43
C PRO A 867 -21.62 18.10 2.52
N SER A 868 -21.77 18.45 1.23
CA SER A 868 -20.64 18.57 0.32
C SER A 868 -19.77 19.82 0.55
N GLY A 869 -20.21 20.74 1.38
CA GLY A 869 -19.55 22.04 1.59
C GLY A 869 -20.00 23.15 0.63
N PRO A 870 -19.48 24.36 0.80
CA PRO A 870 -19.71 25.48 -0.13
C PRO A 870 -19.05 25.22 -1.49
N LEU A 871 -19.61 25.79 -2.58
CA LEU A 871 -18.94 25.80 -3.88
C LEU A 871 -17.57 26.47 -3.79
N GLY A 872 -16.58 25.94 -4.49
CA GLY A 872 -15.20 26.39 -4.42
C GLY A 872 -14.38 25.77 -3.27
N SER A 873 -15.00 24.96 -2.38
CA SER A 873 -14.24 24.27 -1.31
C SER A 873 -13.20 23.33 -1.91
N PRO A 874 -11.95 23.35 -1.42
CA PRO A 874 -10.91 22.43 -1.84
C PRO A 874 -11.14 21.03 -1.27
N LEU A 875 -10.50 20.03 -1.87
CA LEU A 875 -10.37 18.69 -1.30
C LEU A 875 -9.39 18.70 -0.12
N ALA A 876 -9.69 17.92 0.91
CA ALA A 876 -8.75 17.70 2.01
C ALA A 876 -7.56 16.86 1.53
N GLY A 877 -6.39 17.03 2.16
CA GLY A 877 -5.22 16.26 1.79
C GLY A 877 -4.60 16.58 0.43
N ALA A 878 -5.03 17.69 -0.16
CA ALA A 878 -4.57 18.18 -1.45
C ALA A 878 -3.71 19.44 -1.27
N PRO A 879 -2.41 19.31 -0.95
CA PRO A 879 -1.56 20.50 -0.87
C PRO A 879 -1.45 21.17 -2.25
N PRO A 880 -1.54 22.50 -2.31
CA PRO A 880 -1.49 23.23 -3.59
C PRO A 880 -0.10 23.16 -4.25
N PHE A 881 0.94 22.82 -3.51
CA PHE A 881 2.28 22.64 -4.03
C PHE A 881 3.05 21.57 -3.25
N GLN A 882 3.75 20.71 -3.98
CA GLN A 882 4.75 19.79 -3.46
C GLN A 882 5.96 19.80 -4.39
N GLY A 883 7.16 19.63 -3.82
CA GLY A 883 8.37 19.54 -4.63
C GLY A 883 9.53 18.91 -3.87
N ASN A 884 10.43 18.33 -4.63
CA ASN A 884 11.67 17.79 -4.12
C ASN A 884 12.85 18.10 -5.05
N VAL A 885 14.02 18.12 -4.45
CA VAL A 885 15.30 18.23 -5.16
C VAL A 885 16.29 17.29 -4.51
N ARG A 886 17.02 16.54 -5.32
CA ARG A 886 18.14 15.69 -4.91
C ARG A 886 19.37 16.04 -5.72
N ALA A 887 20.48 16.27 -5.05
CA ALA A 887 21.79 16.42 -5.67
C ALA A 887 22.72 15.33 -5.15
N ARG A 888 23.32 14.57 -6.05
CA ARG A 888 24.27 13.51 -5.75
C ARG A 888 25.56 13.71 -6.53
N TYR A 889 26.68 13.72 -5.84
CA TYR A 889 28.01 13.83 -6.41
C TYR A 889 28.78 12.54 -6.17
N GLU A 890 29.16 11.87 -7.25
CA GLU A 890 29.93 10.63 -7.28
C GLU A 890 31.38 10.92 -7.67
N LEU A 891 32.34 10.34 -6.97
CA LEU A 891 33.77 10.59 -7.15
C LEU A 891 34.57 9.37 -6.68
N ALA A 892 35.74 9.17 -7.27
CA ALA A 892 36.68 8.13 -6.82
C ALA A 892 37.70 8.73 -5.81
N ILE A 893 37.73 8.16 -4.59
CA ILE A 893 38.68 8.58 -3.55
C ILE A 893 39.47 7.32 -3.11
N TYR A 894 40.80 7.37 -3.29
CA TYR A 894 41.69 6.25 -2.94
C TYR A 894 41.26 4.88 -3.51
N GLY A 895 40.69 4.88 -4.73
CA GLY A 895 40.20 3.66 -5.37
C GLY A 895 38.86 3.14 -4.83
N CYS A 896 38.16 3.92 -4.01
CA CYS A 896 36.79 3.67 -3.58
C CYS A 896 35.84 4.53 -4.40
N GLU A 897 34.75 3.95 -4.89
CA GLU A 897 33.60 4.67 -5.45
C GLU A 897 32.88 5.36 -4.30
N SER A 898 32.96 6.67 -4.22
CA SER A 898 32.42 7.45 -3.11
C SER A 898 31.34 8.38 -3.60
N PHE A 899 30.42 8.75 -2.71
CA PHE A 899 29.38 9.73 -3.04
C PHE A 899 29.03 10.63 -1.85
N ALA A 900 28.54 11.81 -2.19
CA ALA A 900 27.83 12.71 -1.29
C ALA A 900 26.47 13.05 -1.89
N GLN A 901 25.42 13.02 -1.08
CA GLN A 901 24.05 13.29 -1.52
C GLN A 901 23.36 14.20 -0.52
N VAL A 902 22.55 15.13 -1.04
CA VAL A 902 21.62 15.95 -0.26
C VAL A 902 20.26 15.95 -0.94
N ASN A 903 19.20 15.93 -0.13
CA ASN A 903 17.81 15.97 -0.59
C ASN A 903 17.07 17.06 0.17
N ALA A 904 16.15 17.74 -0.50
CA ALA A 904 15.18 18.63 0.11
C ALA A 904 13.77 18.26 -0.39
N VAL A 905 12.82 18.21 0.53
CA VAL A 905 11.41 17.95 0.23
C VAL A 905 10.59 19.07 0.85
N HIS A 906 9.68 19.65 0.08
CA HIS A 906 8.75 20.69 0.51
C HIS A 906 7.32 20.29 0.18
N GLN A 907 6.41 20.52 1.14
CA GLN A 907 4.96 20.42 0.97
C GLN A 907 4.34 21.71 1.52
N ALA A 908 3.45 22.33 0.74
CA ALA A 908 2.66 23.47 1.18
C ALA A 908 1.58 23.02 2.19
N HIS A 909 0.93 23.97 2.84
CA HIS A 909 -0.18 23.71 3.76
C HIS A 909 -1.31 22.93 3.05
N SER A 910 -2.09 22.17 3.82
CA SER A 910 -3.27 21.44 3.33
C SER A 910 -4.31 21.32 4.44
N LEU A 911 -5.54 20.95 4.09
CA LEU A 911 -6.58 20.65 5.07
C LEU A 911 -6.53 19.17 5.47
N ALA A 912 -6.65 18.86 6.75
CA ALA A 912 -6.71 17.47 7.23
C ALA A 912 -8.05 16.80 6.88
N THR A 913 -9.13 17.56 6.84
CA THR A 913 -10.48 17.07 6.55
C THR A 913 -11.18 18.00 5.59
N THR A 914 -12.02 17.44 4.71
CA THR A 914 -13.00 18.23 3.94
C THR A 914 -13.98 18.89 4.88
N TYR A 915 -14.68 19.91 4.38
CA TYR A 915 -15.75 20.57 5.13
C TYR A 915 -16.67 19.52 5.76
N ARG A 916 -16.80 19.56 7.10
CA ARG A 916 -17.74 18.73 7.84
C ARG A 916 -18.84 19.61 8.40
N LEU A 917 -20.06 19.09 8.40
CA LEU A 917 -21.22 19.72 9.04
C LEU A 917 -21.12 19.80 10.57
N GLU A 918 -20.20 19.02 11.13
CA GLU A 918 -20.02 18.97 12.57
C GLU A 918 -19.33 20.23 13.07
N PRO A 919 -19.96 21.07 13.91
CA PRO A 919 -19.15 21.86 14.79
C PRO A 919 -18.25 20.91 15.57
N ASP A 920 -16.98 21.22 15.72
CA ASP A 920 -16.22 20.54 16.75
C ASP A 920 -17.03 20.75 18.05
N LEU A 921 -17.07 19.75 18.89
CA LEU A 921 -17.84 19.78 20.15
C LEU A 921 -17.33 20.88 21.11
N GLN A 922 -16.29 21.59 20.74
CA GLN A 922 -15.72 22.75 21.44
C GLN A 922 -16.08 24.08 20.75
N GLY A 923 -16.91 24.06 19.68
CA GLY A 923 -17.41 25.29 19.02
C GLY A 923 -16.49 25.88 17.95
N GLY A 924 -15.46 25.12 17.50
CA GLY A 924 -14.53 25.52 16.43
C GLY A 924 -14.88 24.92 15.06
N SER A 925 -14.17 25.36 14.03
CA SER A 925 -14.23 24.75 12.70
C SER A 925 -13.52 23.41 12.70
N THR A 926 -14.15 22.38 12.14
CA THR A 926 -13.55 21.04 11.98
C THR A 926 -12.49 20.98 10.88
N ALA A 927 -12.36 22.03 10.07
CA ALA A 927 -11.28 22.14 9.09
C ALA A 927 -9.96 22.46 9.80
N TYR A 928 -9.11 21.45 9.98
CA TYR A 928 -7.78 21.65 10.53
C TYR A 928 -6.77 21.91 9.42
N ASP A 929 -6.06 23.03 9.54
CA ASP A 929 -4.99 23.40 8.61
C ASP A 929 -3.70 22.70 9.04
N LEU A 930 -3.18 21.83 8.16
CA LEU A 930 -1.87 21.18 8.31
C LEU A 930 -0.81 22.15 7.77
N PRO A 931 0.08 22.68 8.62
CA PRO A 931 1.10 23.62 8.18
C PRO A 931 2.01 23.03 7.11
N GLY A 932 2.45 23.86 6.17
CA GLY A 932 3.49 23.48 5.22
C GLY A 932 4.83 23.23 5.91
N PHE A 933 5.64 22.36 5.33
CA PHE A 933 6.93 21.99 5.90
C PHE A 933 8.02 21.79 4.85
N THR A 934 9.27 21.81 5.30
CA THR A 934 10.45 21.45 4.51
C THR A 934 11.33 20.53 5.35
N THR A 935 11.76 19.41 4.74
CA THR A 935 12.73 18.49 5.36
C THR A 935 13.97 18.37 4.49
N PHE A 936 15.10 18.09 5.14
CA PHE A 936 16.39 17.88 4.48
C PHE A 936 16.97 16.54 4.91
N ASP A 937 17.47 15.78 3.92
CA ASP A 937 18.16 14.52 4.14
C ASP A 937 19.55 14.61 3.50
N ALA A 938 20.52 13.85 4.02
CA ALA A 938 21.86 13.75 3.43
C ALA A 938 22.44 12.35 3.61
N ALA A 939 23.33 11.96 2.70
CA ALA A 939 24.07 10.71 2.80
C ALA A 939 25.47 10.85 2.24
N LEU A 940 26.42 10.12 2.87
CA LEU A 940 27.78 9.94 2.41
C LEU A 940 28.07 8.45 2.33
N GLY A 941 28.70 7.99 1.26
CA GLY A 941 29.04 6.59 1.13
C GLY A 941 30.36 6.37 0.39
N ALA A 942 30.94 5.21 0.63
CA ALA A 942 32.13 4.72 -0.07
C ALA A 942 32.00 3.22 -0.31
N GLY A 943 32.20 2.82 -1.56
CA GLY A 943 32.18 1.44 -2.01
C GLY A 943 33.54 0.98 -2.52
N LYS A 944 33.91 -0.25 -2.24
CA LYS A 944 35.07 -0.90 -2.81
C LYS A 944 34.78 -2.38 -3.02
N ASP A 945 35.06 -2.87 -4.24
CA ASP A 945 34.78 -4.24 -4.62
C ASP A 945 33.29 -4.60 -4.40
N ALA A 946 33.03 -5.54 -3.50
CA ALA A 946 31.68 -6.01 -3.15
C ALA A 946 31.00 -5.21 -2.01
N TRP A 947 31.72 -4.31 -1.34
CA TRP A 947 31.28 -3.63 -0.14
C TRP A 947 30.88 -2.19 -0.39
N LEU A 948 29.80 -1.75 0.25
CA LEU A 948 29.40 -0.34 0.33
C LEU A 948 29.08 0.00 1.77
N VAL A 949 29.67 1.08 2.26
CA VAL A 949 29.36 1.68 3.57
C VAL A 949 28.71 3.04 3.33
N GLN A 950 27.58 3.29 3.97
CA GLN A 950 26.85 4.55 3.87
C GLN A 950 26.49 5.07 5.27
N VAL A 951 26.80 6.35 5.52
CA VAL A 951 26.25 7.11 6.65
C VAL A 951 25.19 8.03 6.09
N TYR A 952 24.02 8.05 6.73
CA TYR A 952 22.90 8.88 6.29
C TYR A 952 22.24 9.61 7.46
N GLY A 953 21.58 10.70 7.14
CA GLY A 953 20.74 11.45 8.05
C GLY A 953 19.44 11.85 7.35
N GLU A 954 18.34 11.55 7.99
CA GLU A 954 16.99 11.89 7.54
C GLU A 954 16.41 12.95 8.45
N ASN A 955 15.61 13.87 7.89
CA ASN A 955 15.01 14.98 8.61
C ASN A 955 16.05 15.73 9.48
N LEU A 956 17.14 16.17 8.85
CA LEU A 956 18.29 16.78 9.53
C LEU A 956 17.92 18.01 10.37
N THR A 957 16.88 18.73 9.97
CA THR A 957 16.35 19.91 10.69
C THR A 957 15.46 19.55 11.87
N ASP A 958 15.21 18.26 12.09
CA ASP A 958 14.31 17.75 13.15
C ASP A 958 12.90 18.37 13.09
N THR A 959 12.40 18.58 11.86
CA THR A 959 11.09 19.18 11.59
C THR A 959 9.97 18.24 12.04
N ARG A 960 8.99 18.78 12.78
CA ARG A 960 7.75 18.07 13.17
C ARG A 960 6.68 18.35 12.13
N ALA A 961 6.82 17.72 10.95
CA ALA A 961 5.82 17.86 9.90
C ALA A 961 4.51 17.22 10.35
N GLN A 962 3.42 17.97 10.33
CA GLN A 962 2.10 17.47 10.62
C GLN A 962 1.53 16.85 9.34
N LEU A 963 1.43 15.53 9.31
CA LEU A 963 1.06 14.78 8.12
C LEU A 963 -0.44 14.54 8.02
N TYR A 964 -1.10 14.39 9.17
CA TYR A 964 -2.53 14.15 9.28
C TYR A 964 -3.04 14.51 10.66
N ALA A 965 -4.30 14.95 10.77
CA ALA A 965 -4.97 15.17 12.04
C ALA A 965 -6.22 14.29 12.13
N ASN A 966 -6.31 13.49 13.19
CA ASN A 966 -7.43 12.62 13.46
C ASN A 966 -8.27 13.17 14.62
N TYR A 967 -9.59 13.28 14.43
CA TYR A 967 -10.55 13.71 15.44
C TYR A 967 -11.56 12.61 15.81
N THR A 968 -11.41 11.40 15.30
CA THR A 968 -12.42 10.34 15.44
C THR A 968 -12.67 9.90 16.86
N GLN A 969 -11.75 10.18 17.79
CA GLN A 969 -11.91 9.84 19.22
C GLN A 969 -12.11 11.07 20.10
N TRP A 970 -12.70 12.15 19.57
CA TRP A 970 -13.00 13.37 20.32
C TRP A 970 -11.78 14.07 20.94
N TYR A 971 -10.60 13.65 20.59
CA TYR A 971 -9.36 14.38 20.84
C TYR A 971 -8.59 14.56 19.53
N LYS A 972 -7.82 15.59 19.47
CA LYS A 972 -6.98 15.89 18.32
C LYS A 972 -5.68 15.10 18.45
N GLY A 973 -5.55 14.04 17.67
CA GLY A 973 -4.30 13.34 17.43
C GLY A 973 -3.66 13.82 16.13
N VAL A 974 -2.42 14.26 16.15
CA VAL A 974 -1.70 14.73 14.98
C VAL A 974 -0.58 13.75 14.65
N THR A 975 -0.71 13.07 13.52
CA THR A 975 0.39 12.22 13.01
C THR A 975 1.52 13.11 12.53
N VAL A 976 2.71 12.90 13.09
CA VAL A 976 3.89 13.70 12.79
C VAL A 976 4.97 12.88 12.10
N SER A 977 5.80 13.57 11.31
CA SER A 977 6.97 12.94 10.70
C SER A 977 7.92 12.39 11.76
N ARG A 978 8.61 11.29 11.40
CA ARG A 978 9.67 10.74 12.25
C ARG A 978 10.73 11.82 12.55
N PRO A 979 11.20 11.97 13.81
CA PRO A 979 12.27 12.88 14.16
C PRO A 979 13.56 12.59 13.41
N ARG A 980 14.53 13.54 13.48
CA ARG A 980 15.85 13.37 12.87
C ARG A 980 16.42 12.00 13.21
N THR A 981 16.79 11.25 12.16
CA THR A 981 17.36 9.91 12.28
C THR A 981 18.72 9.90 11.61
N ILE A 982 19.75 9.40 12.30
CA ILE A 982 21.11 9.25 11.77
C ILE A 982 21.47 7.76 11.81
N GLY A 983 21.94 7.24 10.69
CA GLY A 983 22.20 5.81 10.57
C GLY A 983 23.45 5.47 9.76
N LEU A 984 23.86 4.21 9.93
CA LEU A 984 24.93 3.55 9.18
C LEU A 984 24.32 2.34 8.46
N ARG A 985 24.63 2.18 7.20
CA ARG A 985 24.29 1.01 6.39
C ARG A 985 25.52 0.37 5.81
N LEU A 986 25.61 -0.94 5.91
CA LEU A 986 26.62 -1.78 5.30
C LEU A 986 25.93 -2.68 4.28
N SER A 987 26.41 -2.69 3.04
CA SER A 987 25.93 -3.55 1.96
C SER A 987 27.07 -4.40 1.42
N TYR A 988 26.78 -5.67 1.16
CA TYR A 988 27.69 -6.59 0.48
C TYR A 988 26.97 -7.21 -0.70
N LYS A 989 27.57 -7.13 -1.89
CA LYS A 989 27.02 -7.69 -3.12
C LYS A 989 28.04 -8.61 -3.77
N PHE A 990 27.63 -9.86 -3.98
CA PHE A 990 28.38 -10.85 -4.74
C PHE A 990 27.63 -11.16 -6.03
N SER A 991 28.37 -11.23 -7.14
CA SER A 991 27.85 -11.70 -8.43
C SER A 991 28.91 -12.57 -9.07
N GLY A 992 28.56 -13.79 -9.42
CA GLY A 992 29.44 -14.77 -10.07
C GLY A 992 28.69 -15.51 -11.19
N ARG A 993 29.41 -15.93 -12.22
CA ARG A 993 28.86 -16.73 -13.32
C ARG A 993 28.92 -18.22 -12.99
#